data_a9fcb802d70c05c783bdf41bdb7c28da
#
_entry.id   a9fcb802d70c05c783bdf41bdb7c28da
#
_cell.length_a   1.000
_cell.length_b   1.000
_cell.length_c   1.000
_cell.angle_alpha   90.00
_cell.angle_beta   90.00
_cell.angle_gamma   90.00
#
_symmetry.space_group_name_H-M   'P 1'
#
loop_
_entity.id
_entity.type
_entity.pdbx_description
1 polymer ?
#
loop_
_entity_poly.entity_id
_entity_poly.type
_entity_poly.pdbx_seq_one_letter_code
_entity_poly.pdbx_strand_id
1 'polypeptide(L)'
;MIKIENLTKLYMAKKEITCRALDNVSTTLPDKGLVFILGKSGSGKSTLLNLIGGLDSFDSGDIVSFGNSLSSFTEADYEAYRSDFVSFVFQDYHLIDELTVLENITLFNSEGVDDELLRETLEIVGMTDYVNRYPDELSGGQKQRVAIARGVIKNPHVILCDEPTGNLDRNTSYQILELLKKLSQKQLIVIVSHNLTEAETYADRIIELADGKIIRDTVRDEDYRDGFSIEDGQATIPYHTRMNAEEVDRLNAAIKSGEVTEVKVNTSGFEPAEIEYLEDKKDLKLRLLGKTNVWRLFKKFFFSKYKIAISTIILSFLMFGLFSIIQAFTNFDPNEALIEALDPERPIVAIGRDYSSFPYNMYENIDAFNDEDTYKLYSQTIWTDGKRGSSWDNISRIADKTNLEMLYAHENYGLLLCDEDYLVDMFGENGELVLLAGDLESSRTGSGILITDYFADSIIQHELSEKNTRYLTYESIIGVFCPAGQNVACRISGIIKTNYKEKHKAIFDKYEEMTSPNAPETASFDTYIANDSSYVRFADDVVLNLGVAYSLNPNYIDSFTLEETSVVRCNGLYFAAGDKMASGKKLTCMSTILTGLKTTDFADNEIAIPYEMYNTLYGTSYTSADANKMNRVEKQAVKVIRYVDDDPKNEIVYELDFTITAVTTTRLVGNENTMLRIKKLDWYPSKIYIKDIKDVDNAVNFVDKSDYQFGSRAQKNVQRINELIFTFRNLFLLLEVTTIVMTAFFLILFGLRSIKQNSYQIGVIKALGGRNVDVQKIFVIKTFIIGIIIAIISTATSVFFISAADKVLIASIETVLSLNVDGFEVIRFIPRLIIFDGILMILLSFISALIPAILLKKIKPVEIIKAKE
;
A
#
# COMPACT_ATOMS: atom_id res chain seq x y z
N MET A 1 -20.15 57.66 2.99
CA MET A 1 -21.51 57.52 3.57
C MET A 1 -22.09 56.14 3.33
N ILE A 2 -23.00 55.69 4.20
CA ILE A 2 -23.70 54.39 4.04
C ILE A 2 -25.20 54.67 3.94
N LYS A 3 -25.85 54.31 2.83
CA LYS A 3 -27.27 54.48 2.59
C LYS A 3 -27.97 53.12 2.70
N ILE A 4 -28.99 53.03 3.48
CA ILE A 4 -29.82 51.86 3.71
C ILE A 4 -31.19 52.14 3.09
N GLU A 5 -31.68 51.30 2.17
CA GLU A 5 -32.90 51.49 1.44
C GLU A 5 -33.82 50.27 1.57
N ASN A 6 -35.00 50.46 2.18
CA ASN A 6 -36.09 49.47 2.30
C ASN A 6 -35.60 48.08 2.77
N LEU A 7 -34.67 48.05 3.72
CA LEU A 7 -33.95 46.84 4.15
C LEU A 7 -34.88 45.94 4.98
N THR A 8 -35.01 44.69 4.55
CA THR A 8 -35.82 43.67 5.24
C THR A 8 -34.98 42.42 5.49
N LYS A 9 -35.10 41.87 6.71
CA LYS A 9 -34.44 40.61 7.10
C LYS A 9 -35.40 39.65 7.80
N LEU A 10 -35.49 38.44 7.28
CA LEU A 10 -36.30 37.34 7.81
C LEU A 10 -35.41 36.19 8.29
N TYR A 11 -35.70 35.68 9.47
CA TYR A 11 -35.10 34.43 9.94
C TYR A 11 -36.10 33.28 9.83
N MET A 12 -35.72 32.19 9.22
CA MET A 12 -36.54 31.01 9.00
C MET A 12 -36.09 29.83 9.86
N ALA A 13 -37.00 29.13 10.52
CA ALA A 13 -36.76 27.83 11.09
C ALA A 13 -37.63 26.78 10.39
N LYS A 14 -37.06 25.69 9.94
CA LYS A 14 -37.75 24.57 9.26
C LYS A 14 -38.66 25.02 8.07
N LYS A 15 -38.21 26.05 7.30
CA LYS A 15 -38.92 26.63 6.14
C LYS A 15 -40.16 27.52 6.49
N GLU A 16 -40.38 27.83 7.73
CA GLU A 16 -41.36 28.81 8.15
C GLU A 16 -40.71 30.12 8.62
N ILE A 17 -41.31 31.27 8.34
CA ILE A 17 -40.85 32.56 8.85
C ILE A 17 -41.09 32.58 10.34
N THR A 18 -40.01 32.56 11.13
CA THR A 18 -40.09 32.57 12.59
C THR A 18 -39.95 33.96 13.18
N CYS A 19 -39.25 34.86 12.49
CA CYS A 19 -39.03 36.21 12.95
C CYS A 19 -38.71 37.14 11.79
N ARG A 20 -39.38 38.30 11.75
CA ARG A 20 -39.01 39.45 10.91
C ARG A 20 -38.13 40.36 11.73
N ALA A 21 -36.79 40.25 11.55
CA ALA A 21 -35.84 41.01 12.37
C ALA A 21 -35.72 42.48 11.95
N LEU A 22 -35.90 42.76 10.64
CA LEU A 22 -35.98 44.12 10.10
C LEU A 22 -37.14 44.19 9.11
N ASP A 23 -37.84 45.27 9.10
CA ASP A 23 -39.05 45.53 8.31
C ASP A 23 -38.98 46.89 7.61
N ASN A 24 -38.50 46.94 6.37
CA ASN A 24 -38.47 48.13 5.51
C ASN A 24 -37.69 49.30 6.12
N VAL A 25 -36.51 49.05 6.66
CA VAL A 25 -35.64 50.03 7.30
C VAL A 25 -34.91 50.88 6.26
N SER A 26 -35.01 52.22 6.39
CA SER A 26 -34.31 53.16 5.53
C SER A 26 -33.67 54.27 6.39
N THR A 27 -32.38 54.51 6.18
CA THR A 27 -31.63 55.61 6.82
C THR A 27 -30.30 55.81 6.09
N THR A 28 -29.67 56.97 6.30
CA THR A 28 -28.32 57.28 5.73
C THR A 28 -27.37 57.62 6.89
N LEU A 29 -26.25 56.88 6.99
CA LEU A 29 -25.22 57.12 7.99
C LEU A 29 -24.12 58.05 7.41
N PRO A 30 -23.55 58.97 8.24
CA PRO A 30 -22.54 59.93 7.81
C PRO A 30 -21.17 59.23 7.50
N ASP A 31 -20.22 60.02 7.00
CA ASP A 31 -18.86 59.52 6.75
C ASP A 31 -18.01 59.38 8.01
N LYS A 32 -18.31 60.19 9.02
CA LYS A 32 -17.64 60.20 10.33
C LYS A 32 -18.60 60.55 11.44
N GLY A 33 -18.18 60.33 12.65
CA GLY A 33 -18.99 60.63 13.84
C GLY A 33 -19.38 59.35 14.61
N LEU A 34 -19.98 59.56 15.76
CA LEU A 34 -20.42 58.49 16.66
C LEU A 34 -21.93 58.34 16.58
N VAL A 35 -22.40 57.27 15.98
CA VAL A 35 -23.82 56.95 15.80
C VAL A 35 -24.22 55.84 16.76
N PHE A 36 -25.24 56.04 17.56
CA PHE A 36 -25.85 55.01 18.41
C PHE A 36 -27.13 54.47 17.78
N ILE A 37 -27.24 53.16 17.78
CA ILE A 37 -28.47 52.42 17.42
C ILE A 37 -29.04 51.87 18.73
N LEU A 38 -30.15 52.43 19.19
CA LEU A 38 -30.78 52.05 20.44
C LEU A 38 -32.02 51.18 20.22
N GLY A 39 -32.43 50.46 21.26
CA GLY A 39 -33.66 49.68 21.26
C GLY A 39 -33.60 48.53 22.28
N LYS A 40 -34.75 47.96 22.58
CA LYS A 40 -34.86 46.78 23.46
C LYS A 40 -34.18 45.56 22.87
N SER A 41 -33.88 44.56 23.71
CA SER A 41 -33.40 43.27 23.21
C SER A 41 -34.41 42.67 22.21
N GLY A 42 -33.94 42.17 21.08
CA GLY A 42 -34.76 41.60 19.99
C GLY A 42 -35.35 42.64 19.00
N SER A 43 -35.06 43.95 19.15
CA SER A 43 -35.55 44.98 18.21
C SER A 43 -34.89 44.98 16.81
N GLY A 44 -33.85 44.15 16.54
CA GLY A 44 -33.18 44.05 15.25
C GLY A 44 -31.81 44.76 15.16
N LYS A 45 -31.32 45.38 16.26
CA LYS A 45 -30.06 46.17 16.30
C LYS A 45 -28.84 45.43 15.80
N SER A 46 -28.50 44.30 16.44
CA SER A 46 -27.34 43.48 16.03
C SER A 46 -27.53 42.88 14.64
N THR A 47 -28.78 42.60 14.23
CA THR A 47 -29.10 42.21 12.85
C THR A 47 -28.73 43.32 11.87
N LEU A 48 -29.17 44.57 12.14
CA LEU A 48 -28.82 45.71 11.29
C LEU A 48 -27.30 45.91 11.22
N LEU A 49 -26.60 45.84 12.36
CA LEU A 49 -25.15 45.95 12.44
C LEU A 49 -24.43 44.87 11.60
N ASN A 50 -24.91 43.63 11.69
CA ASN A 50 -24.36 42.53 10.90
C ASN A 50 -24.60 42.68 9.41
N LEU A 51 -25.71 43.22 8.97
CA LEU A 51 -26.01 43.51 7.57
C LEU A 51 -25.15 44.64 7.04
N ILE A 52 -25.02 45.75 7.79
CA ILE A 52 -24.10 46.85 7.43
C ILE A 52 -22.67 46.35 7.27
N GLY A 53 -22.25 45.45 8.14
CA GLY A 53 -20.89 44.88 8.11
C GLY A 53 -20.69 43.77 7.09
N GLY A 54 -21.74 43.38 6.37
CA GLY A 54 -21.64 42.28 5.39
C GLY A 54 -21.33 40.90 6.00
N LEU A 55 -21.72 40.66 7.28
CA LEU A 55 -21.62 39.38 7.96
C LEU A 55 -22.80 38.44 7.67
N ASP A 56 -23.99 39.06 7.41
CA ASP A 56 -25.20 38.35 7.03
C ASP A 56 -25.76 38.92 5.72
N SER A 57 -26.67 38.24 5.09
CA SER A 57 -27.41 38.69 3.88
C SER A 57 -28.80 39.17 4.23
N PHE A 58 -29.33 40.16 3.50
CA PHE A 58 -30.70 40.64 3.62
C PHE A 58 -31.62 39.97 2.56
N ASP A 59 -32.92 39.99 2.81
CA ASP A 59 -33.93 39.38 1.95
C ASP A 59 -34.48 40.33 0.89
N SER A 60 -34.54 41.62 1.21
CA SER A 60 -34.92 42.68 0.24
C SER A 60 -34.37 44.03 0.66
N GLY A 61 -34.40 45.01 -0.26
CA GLY A 61 -33.76 46.29 -0.10
C GLY A 61 -32.29 46.27 -0.53
N ASP A 62 -31.55 47.36 -0.21
CA ASP A 62 -30.10 47.45 -0.47
C ASP A 62 -29.37 48.24 0.62
N ILE A 63 -28.09 48.01 0.73
CA ILE A 63 -27.16 48.83 1.47
C ILE A 63 -26.10 49.35 0.50
N VAL A 64 -26.07 50.64 0.26
CA VAL A 64 -25.02 51.25 -0.55
C VAL A 64 -23.98 51.84 0.38
N SER A 65 -22.80 51.22 0.44
CA SER A 65 -21.69 51.60 1.33
C SER A 65 -20.56 52.20 0.50
N PHE A 66 -20.28 53.47 0.72
CA PHE A 66 -19.26 54.20 -0.02
C PHE A 66 -19.39 54.04 -1.54
N GLY A 67 -20.59 54.14 -2.08
CA GLY A 67 -20.90 53.98 -3.51
C GLY A 67 -20.94 52.57 -4.04
N ASN A 68 -20.80 51.54 -3.20
CA ASN A 68 -20.88 50.14 -3.57
C ASN A 68 -22.18 49.50 -3.03
N SER A 69 -23.00 48.96 -3.90
CA SER A 69 -24.24 48.25 -3.54
C SER A 69 -23.95 46.85 -3.08
N LEU A 70 -24.32 46.51 -1.83
CA LEU A 70 -24.08 45.20 -1.24
C LEU A 70 -24.97 44.11 -1.85
N SER A 71 -26.12 44.50 -2.47
CA SER A 71 -26.98 43.51 -3.17
C SER A 71 -26.34 42.91 -4.40
N SER A 72 -25.33 43.59 -4.98
CA SER A 72 -24.56 43.12 -6.15
C SER A 72 -23.29 42.34 -5.79
N PHE A 73 -22.96 42.24 -4.50
CA PHE A 73 -21.71 41.64 -4.07
C PHE A 73 -21.67 40.13 -4.25
N THR A 74 -20.54 39.65 -4.77
CA THR A 74 -20.13 38.25 -4.68
C THR A 74 -19.52 37.95 -3.30
N GLU A 75 -19.30 36.69 -2.97
CA GLU A 75 -18.59 36.30 -1.73
C GLU A 75 -17.20 36.95 -1.62
N ALA A 76 -16.50 37.10 -2.75
CA ALA A 76 -15.19 37.76 -2.80
C ALA A 76 -15.29 39.28 -2.51
N ASP A 77 -16.38 39.94 -2.97
CA ASP A 77 -16.61 41.34 -2.70
C ASP A 77 -16.92 41.55 -1.22
N TYR A 78 -17.71 40.67 -0.60
CA TYR A 78 -17.94 40.67 0.84
C TYR A 78 -16.66 40.45 1.64
N GLU A 79 -15.77 39.56 1.19
CA GLU A 79 -14.45 39.38 1.80
C GLU A 79 -13.61 40.69 1.72
N ALA A 80 -13.56 41.32 0.55
CA ALA A 80 -12.87 42.57 0.34
C ALA A 80 -13.47 43.70 1.22
N TYR A 81 -14.79 43.85 1.24
CA TYR A 81 -15.52 44.79 2.07
C TYR A 81 -15.20 44.64 3.56
N ARG A 82 -15.29 43.43 4.10
CA ARG A 82 -14.92 43.17 5.49
C ARG A 82 -13.42 43.32 5.75
N SER A 83 -12.58 43.14 4.73
CA SER A 83 -11.14 43.29 4.91
C SER A 83 -10.63 44.71 4.92
N ASP A 84 -11.28 45.63 4.19
CA ASP A 84 -10.82 47.01 3.99
C ASP A 84 -11.75 48.08 4.58
N PHE A 85 -13.04 47.98 4.37
CA PHE A 85 -14.00 49.04 4.71
C PHE A 85 -14.51 48.96 6.13
N VAL A 86 -14.69 47.75 6.68
CA VAL A 86 -15.38 47.53 7.95
C VAL A 86 -14.47 46.88 8.97
N SER A 87 -14.64 47.31 10.24
CA SER A 87 -14.10 46.57 11.38
C SER A 87 -15.16 46.33 12.43
N PHE A 88 -15.11 45.18 13.10
CA PHE A 88 -16.04 44.80 14.14
C PHE A 88 -15.39 44.80 15.54
N VAL A 89 -16.13 45.36 16.50
CA VAL A 89 -15.85 45.21 17.93
C VAL A 89 -17.05 44.52 18.54
N PHE A 90 -16.90 43.24 18.85
CA PHE A 90 -17.97 42.39 19.39
C PHE A 90 -18.08 42.51 20.93
N GLN A 91 -19.24 42.18 21.46
CA GLN A 91 -19.52 42.17 22.89
C GLN A 91 -18.61 41.18 23.64
N ASP A 92 -18.38 39.98 23.08
CA ASP A 92 -17.53 38.94 23.65
C ASP A 92 -16.05 39.03 23.21
N TYR A 93 -15.63 40.22 22.76
CA TYR A 93 -14.26 40.55 22.32
C TYR A 93 -13.74 39.73 21.14
N HIS A 94 -14.07 38.46 21.04
CA HIS A 94 -13.64 37.50 20.03
C HIS A 94 -12.13 37.59 19.70
N LEU A 95 -11.31 37.56 20.75
CA LEU A 95 -9.87 37.45 20.64
C LEU A 95 -9.50 36.01 20.34
N ILE A 96 -8.41 35.81 19.63
CA ILE A 96 -7.86 34.47 19.37
C ILE A 96 -6.97 34.10 20.54
N ASP A 97 -7.41 33.15 21.37
CA ASP A 97 -6.77 32.81 22.65
C ASP A 97 -5.34 32.32 22.50
N GLU A 98 -5.02 31.74 21.36
CA GLU A 98 -3.68 31.25 21.05
C GLU A 98 -2.71 32.34 20.57
N LEU A 99 -3.17 33.58 20.39
CA LEU A 99 -2.38 34.72 19.95
C LEU A 99 -2.17 35.70 21.11
N THR A 100 -0.98 36.33 21.16
CA THR A 100 -0.72 37.44 22.10
C THR A 100 -1.54 38.67 21.74
N VAL A 101 -1.56 39.69 22.61
CA VAL A 101 -2.18 40.99 22.36
C VAL A 101 -1.67 41.62 21.04
N LEU A 102 -0.36 41.66 20.86
CA LEU A 102 0.24 42.20 19.64
C LEU A 102 -0.17 41.39 18.40
N GLU A 103 -0.14 40.06 18.50
CA GLU A 103 -0.52 39.17 17.38
C GLU A 103 -2.01 39.31 17.03
N ASN A 104 -2.91 39.49 18.03
CA ASN A 104 -4.31 39.76 17.79
C ASN A 104 -4.54 41.11 17.09
N ILE A 105 -3.84 42.17 17.53
CA ILE A 105 -3.98 43.52 16.95
C ILE A 105 -3.46 43.53 15.49
N THR A 106 -2.31 42.89 15.22
CA THR A 106 -1.65 43.00 13.93
C THR A 106 -2.06 41.91 12.91
N LEU A 107 -3.02 41.08 13.24
CA LEU A 107 -3.41 39.87 12.49
C LEU A 107 -3.67 40.13 10.98
N PHE A 108 -4.35 41.27 10.67
CA PHE A 108 -4.81 41.57 9.31
C PHE A 108 -3.89 42.55 8.54
N ASN A 109 -2.74 42.88 9.07
CA ASN A 109 -1.79 43.74 8.39
C ASN A 109 -0.73 42.91 7.64
N SER A 110 -0.88 42.82 6.30
CA SER A 110 -0.05 41.95 5.44
C SER A 110 1.32 42.53 5.08
N GLU A 111 1.41 43.83 5.02
CA GLU A 111 2.61 44.57 4.56
C GLU A 111 3.52 45.04 5.69
N GLY A 112 3.22 44.61 6.93
CA GLY A 112 3.76 45.19 8.14
C GLY A 112 2.85 46.32 8.67
N VAL A 113 2.83 46.49 9.98
CA VAL A 113 2.16 47.61 10.61
C VAL A 113 3.15 48.74 10.59
N ASP A 114 2.70 49.93 10.22
CA ASP A 114 3.47 51.13 10.50
C ASP A 114 3.73 51.21 12.02
N ASP A 115 5.00 51.12 12.39
CA ASP A 115 5.40 51.06 13.80
C ASP A 115 4.92 52.29 14.57
N GLU A 116 4.78 53.44 13.91
CA GLU A 116 4.27 54.64 14.49
C GLU A 116 2.75 54.56 14.77
N LEU A 117 1.99 54.05 13.80
CA LEU A 117 0.54 53.80 13.96
C LEU A 117 0.28 52.74 15.05
N LEU A 118 1.09 51.69 15.10
CA LEU A 118 0.97 50.68 16.13
C LEU A 118 1.23 51.27 17.51
N ARG A 119 2.29 52.04 17.67
CA ARG A 119 2.63 52.69 18.94
C ARG A 119 1.54 53.66 19.37
N GLU A 120 1.10 54.55 18.46
CA GLU A 120 0.01 55.47 18.71
C GLU A 120 -1.27 54.73 19.16
N THR A 121 -1.63 53.64 18.44
CA THR A 121 -2.81 52.86 18.76
C THR A 121 -2.70 52.20 20.15
N LEU A 122 -1.55 51.61 20.48
CA LEU A 122 -1.31 50.96 21.77
C LEU A 122 -1.33 51.99 22.93
N GLU A 123 -0.77 53.16 22.70
CA GLU A 123 -0.82 54.26 23.68
C GLU A 123 -2.23 54.75 23.91
N ILE A 124 -3.01 54.97 22.79
CA ILE A 124 -4.41 55.47 22.88
C ILE A 124 -5.28 54.48 23.66
N VAL A 125 -5.14 53.16 23.42
CA VAL A 125 -5.92 52.13 24.14
C VAL A 125 -5.30 51.76 25.51
N GLY A 126 -4.12 52.26 25.84
CA GLY A 126 -3.41 51.95 27.10
C GLY A 126 -3.00 50.50 27.27
N MET A 127 -2.50 49.85 26.19
CA MET A 127 -2.16 48.46 26.15
C MET A 127 -0.66 48.17 25.88
N THR A 128 0.18 49.19 25.91
CA THR A 128 1.62 49.12 25.61
C THR A 128 2.35 48.09 26.47
N ASP A 129 2.06 48.01 27.76
CA ASP A 129 2.70 47.08 28.67
C ASP A 129 2.18 45.64 28.57
N TYR A 130 1.15 45.40 27.80
CA TYR A 130 0.45 44.11 27.75
C TYR A 130 0.65 43.38 26.41
N VAL A 131 1.48 43.89 25.51
CA VAL A 131 1.65 43.39 24.11
C VAL A 131 1.99 41.93 24.00
N ASN A 132 2.72 41.37 24.97
CA ASN A 132 3.16 39.97 24.99
C ASN A 132 2.24 39.03 25.79
N ARG A 133 1.17 39.54 26.42
CA ARG A 133 0.21 38.73 27.19
C ARG A 133 -0.79 38.04 26.25
N TYR A 134 -1.31 36.91 26.74
CA TYR A 134 -2.41 36.20 26.11
C TYR A 134 -3.79 36.71 26.59
N PRO A 135 -4.88 36.49 25.83
CA PRO A 135 -6.21 36.95 26.22
C PRO A 135 -6.69 36.47 27.60
N ASP A 136 -6.32 35.24 28.02
CA ASP A 136 -6.67 34.68 29.32
C ASP A 136 -6.01 35.39 30.51
N GLU A 137 -4.95 36.16 30.28
CA GLU A 137 -4.23 36.95 31.29
C GLU A 137 -4.79 38.39 31.44
N LEU A 138 -5.85 38.73 30.67
CA LEU A 138 -6.42 40.08 30.60
C LEU A 138 -7.75 40.18 31.33
N SER A 139 -8.03 41.33 31.95
CA SER A 139 -9.40 41.69 32.41
C SER A 139 -10.36 41.95 31.23
N GLY A 140 -11.68 41.93 31.47
CA GLY A 140 -12.67 42.21 30.45
C GLY A 140 -12.46 43.54 29.72
N GLY A 141 -12.19 44.63 30.49
CA GLY A 141 -11.89 45.91 29.91
C GLY A 141 -10.61 45.96 29.07
N GLN A 142 -9.57 45.22 29.47
CA GLN A 142 -8.37 45.10 28.69
C GLN A 142 -8.63 44.32 27.40
N LYS A 143 -9.38 43.22 27.42
CA LYS A 143 -9.81 42.48 26.22
C LYS A 143 -10.56 43.35 25.24
N GLN A 144 -11.49 44.21 25.74
CA GLN A 144 -12.24 45.17 24.93
C GLN A 144 -11.32 46.19 24.26
N ARG A 145 -10.35 46.73 25.02
CA ARG A 145 -9.35 47.65 24.45
C ARG A 145 -8.49 46.99 23.36
N VAL A 146 -8.13 45.73 23.51
CA VAL A 146 -7.42 44.95 22.46
C VAL A 146 -8.32 44.77 21.23
N ALA A 147 -9.62 44.48 21.40
CA ALA A 147 -10.57 44.35 20.31
C ALA A 147 -10.76 45.67 19.52
N ILE A 148 -10.82 46.81 20.26
CA ILE A 148 -10.85 48.14 19.66
C ILE A 148 -9.54 48.45 18.92
N ALA A 149 -8.38 48.20 19.55
CA ALA A 149 -7.07 48.39 18.89
C ALA A 149 -6.94 47.58 17.60
N ARG A 150 -7.41 46.32 17.61
CA ARG A 150 -7.49 45.47 16.40
C ARG A 150 -8.37 46.10 15.33
N GLY A 151 -9.46 46.71 15.72
CA GLY A 151 -10.34 47.42 14.82
C GLY A 151 -9.70 48.68 14.19
N VAL A 152 -9.04 49.48 15.01
CA VAL A 152 -8.43 50.78 14.64
C VAL A 152 -7.20 50.57 13.75
N ILE A 153 -6.30 49.63 14.09
CA ILE A 153 -5.06 49.40 13.37
C ILE A 153 -5.26 49.01 11.89
N LYS A 154 -6.43 48.49 11.62
CA LYS A 154 -6.88 48.14 10.26
C LYS A 154 -7.20 49.39 9.44
N ASN A 155 -7.36 50.55 10.08
CA ASN A 155 -7.75 51.84 9.47
C ASN A 155 -8.99 51.72 8.55
N PRO A 156 -10.11 51.17 9.04
CA PRO A 156 -11.34 51.00 8.27
C PRO A 156 -12.08 52.31 8.05
N HIS A 157 -13.03 52.36 7.11
CA HIS A 157 -13.91 53.49 6.96
C HIS A 157 -15.02 53.55 8.03
N VAL A 158 -15.43 52.36 8.53
CA VAL A 158 -16.42 52.26 9.60
C VAL A 158 -16.02 51.20 10.64
N ILE A 159 -16.20 51.54 11.92
CA ILE A 159 -16.11 50.59 13.04
C ILE A 159 -17.51 50.29 13.55
N LEU A 160 -17.91 49.05 13.57
CA LEU A 160 -19.17 48.55 14.05
C LEU A 160 -18.99 47.91 15.42
N CYS A 161 -19.62 48.45 16.44
CA CYS A 161 -19.50 48.00 17.84
C CYS A 161 -20.84 47.43 18.34
N ASP A 162 -20.85 46.16 18.71
CA ASP A 162 -22.02 45.50 19.30
C ASP A 162 -21.85 45.46 20.83
N GLU A 163 -22.64 46.27 21.55
CA GLU A 163 -22.64 46.44 23.01
C GLU A 163 -21.23 46.55 23.64
N PRO A 164 -20.34 47.47 23.20
CA PRO A 164 -18.94 47.51 23.58
C PRO A 164 -18.69 47.75 25.09
N THR A 165 -19.70 48.14 25.85
CA THR A 165 -19.65 48.44 27.29
C THR A 165 -20.43 47.43 28.14
N GLY A 166 -21.19 46.50 27.52
CA GLY A 166 -22.16 45.65 28.19
C GLY A 166 -21.64 44.77 29.33
N ASN A 167 -20.38 44.32 29.21
CA ASN A 167 -19.75 43.41 30.19
C ASN A 167 -18.70 44.11 31.08
N LEU A 168 -18.75 45.47 31.17
CA LEU A 168 -17.72 46.25 31.84
C LEU A 168 -18.29 47.02 33.05
N ASP A 169 -17.46 47.34 34.03
CA ASP A 169 -17.80 48.22 35.11
C ASP A 169 -17.96 49.67 34.58
N ARG A 170 -18.69 50.49 35.33
CA ARG A 170 -19.07 51.86 34.91
C ARG A 170 -17.87 52.74 34.56
N ASN A 171 -16.76 52.67 35.32
CA ASN A 171 -15.59 53.51 35.02
C ASN A 171 -14.87 53.06 33.73
N THR A 172 -14.74 51.77 33.54
CA THR A 172 -14.15 51.20 32.29
C THR A 172 -15.04 51.52 31.10
N SER A 173 -16.38 51.44 31.22
CA SER A 173 -17.31 51.81 30.18
C SER A 173 -17.13 53.27 29.72
N TYR A 174 -17.02 54.21 30.65
CA TYR A 174 -16.73 55.60 30.29
C TYR A 174 -15.41 55.75 29.54
N GLN A 175 -14.36 55.14 30.00
CA GLN A 175 -13.06 55.20 29.32
C GLN A 175 -13.11 54.66 27.87
N ILE A 176 -13.89 53.60 27.66
CA ILE A 176 -14.08 53.03 26.31
C ILE A 176 -14.88 53.98 25.43
N LEU A 177 -15.97 54.57 25.95
CA LEU A 177 -16.78 55.52 25.19
C LEU A 177 -16.02 56.83 24.84
N GLU A 178 -15.23 57.36 25.77
CA GLU A 178 -14.32 58.48 25.47
C GLU A 178 -13.33 58.16 24.39
N LEU A 179 -12.75 56.95 24.44
CA LEU A 179 -11.84 56.44 23.39
C LEU A 179 -12.54 56.39 22.03
N LEU A 180 -13.76 55.77 21.98
CA LEU A 180 -14.54 55.66 20.72
C LEU A 180 -14.97 57.07 20.21
N LYS A 181 -15.35 58.01 21.11
CA LYS A 181 -15.68 59.39 20.75
C LYS A 181 -14.48 60.13 20.14
N LYS A 182 -13.28 59.92 20.69
CA LYS A 182 -12.04 60.47 20.11
C LYS A 182 -11.76 59.95 18.74
N LEU A 183 -11.93 58.64 18.54
CA LEU A 183 -11.70 57.95 17.26
C LEU A 183 -12.74 58.37 16.21
N SER A 184 -14.01 58.66 16.62
CA SER A 184 -15.11 59.03 15.72
C SER A 184 -14.89 60.37 14.99
N GLN A 185 -13.93 61.19 15.43
CA GLN A 185 -13.55 62.40 14.71
C GLN A 185 -12.90 62.13 13.35
N LYS A 186 -12.24 60.95 13.21
CA LYS A 186 -11.56 60.55 11.99
C LYS A 186 -12.36 59.59 11.09
N GLN A 187 -13.30 58.81 11.65
CA GLN A 187 -14.05 57.77 10.94
C GLN A 187 -15.44 57.56 11.54
N LEU A 188 -16.32 56.88 10.84
CA LEU A 188 -17.62 56.52 11.31
C LEU A 188 -17.54 55.43 12.37
N ILE A 189 -18.15 55.62 13.52
CA ILE A 189 -18.32 54.56 14.54
C ILE A 189 -19.80 54.39 14.80
N VAL A 190 -20.29 53.16 14.64
CA VAL A 190 -21.69 52.79 14.92
C VAL A 190 -21.72 51.86 16.12
N ILE A 191 -22.42 52.30 17.16
CA ILE A 191 -22.57 51.52 18.40
C ILE A 191 -24.00 51.07 18.54
N VAL A 192 -24.20 49.77 18.70
CA VAL A 192 -25.45 49.20 19.14
C VAL A 192 -25.45 49.13 20.67
N SER A 193 -26.46 49.68 21.32
CA SER A 193 -26.59 49.68 22.79
C SER A 193 -28.06 49.69 23.21
N HIS A 194 -28.30 49.32 24.45
CA HIS A 194 -29.59 49.50 25.11
C HIS A 194 -29.54 50.62 26.17
N ASN A 195 -28.40 51.29 26.31
CA ASN A 195 -28.17 52.33 27.33
C ASN A 195 -28.41 53.72 26.72
N LEU A 196 -29.55 54.28 27.03
CA LEU A 196 -29.91 55.61 26.56
C LEU A 196 -28.98 56.70 27.09
N THR A 197 -28.55 56.60 28.36
CA THR A 197 -27.67 57.59 29.03
C THR A 197 -26.32 57.71 28.33
N GLU A 198 -25.73 56.58 27.94
CA GLU A 198 -24.49 56.57 27.17
C GLU A 198 -24.65 57.24 25.80
N ALA A 199 -25.75 56.95 25.13
CA ALA A 199 -26.05 57.52 23.81
C ALA A 199 -26.26 59.03 23.89
N GLU A 200 -27.08 59.52 24.82
CA GLU A 200 -27.33 60.95 25.04
C GLU A 200 -26.05 61.71 25.38
N THR A 201 -25.13 61.07 26.12
CA THR A 201 -23.87 61.71 26.49
C THR A 201 -22.88 61.78 25.35
N TYR A 202 -22.68 60.68 24.57
CA TYR A 202 -21.56 60.56 23.64
C TYR A 202 -21.94 60.63 22.14
N ALA A 203 -23.22 60.35 21.79
CA ALA A 203 -23.62 60.25 20.38
C ALA A 203 -23.65 61.61 19.64
N ASP A 204 -23.21 61.58 18.42
CA ASP A 204 -23.49 62.64 17.43
C ASP A 204 -24.90 62.44 16.81
N ARG A 205 -25.36 61.18 16.76
CA ARG A 205 -26.63 60.74 16.22
C ARG A 205 -27.18 59.55 16.96
N ILE A 206 -28.52 59.56 17.18
CA ILE A 206 -29.19 58.43 17.81
C ILE A 206 -30.33 57.96 16.88
N ILE A 207 -30.27 56.61 16.57
CA ILE A 207 -31.32 55.94 15.82
C ILE A 207 -31.93 54.88 16.74
N GLU A 208 -33.28 55.04 16.98
CA GLU A 208 -33.99 54.10 17.83
C GLU A 208 -34.77 53.07 17.00
N LEU A 209 -34.51 51.77 17.29
CA LEU A 209 -35.23 50.65 16.67
C LEU A 209 -36.24 50.01 17.62
N ALA A 210 -37.46 49.78 17.14
CA ALA A 210 -38.42 48.91 17.79
C ALA A 210 -39.12 48.01 16.74
N ASP A 211 -39.29 46.73 17.09
CA ASP A 211 -39.96 45.72 16.22
C ASP A 211 -39.47 45.72 14.76
N GLY A 212 -38.17 45.88 14.60
CA GLY A 212 -37.52 45.88 13.28
C GLY A 212 -37.68 47.16 12.46
N LYS A 213 -38.19 48.22 13.03
CA LYS A 213 -38.41 49.52 12.35
C LYS A 213 -37.67 50.66 13.09
N ILE A 214 -37.26 51.66 12.32
CA ILE A 214 -36.78 52.91 12.92
C ILE A 214 -38.01 53.73 13.43
N ILE A 215 -38.01 54.01 14.71
CA ILE A 215 -39.04 54.80 15.34
C ILE A 215 -38.62 56.25 15.64
N ARG A 216 -37.30 56.48 15.75
CA ARG A 216 -36.73 57.83 15.96
C ARG A 216 -35.36 57.87 15.31
N ASP A 217 -35.04 59.00 14.70
CA ASP A 217 -33.70 59.25 14.09
C ASP A 217 -33.39 60.77 14.32
N THR A 218 -32.37 60.99 15.12
CA THR A 218 -32.07 62.37 15.57
C THR A 218 -30.58 62.62 15.59
N VAL A 219 -30.12 63.82 15.23
CA VAL A 219 -28.74 64.29 15.26
C VAL A 219 -28.57 65.31 16.38
N ARG A 220 -27.34 65.36 16.93
CA ARG A 220 -26.99 66.38 17.91
C ARG A 220 -27.00 67.75 17.23
N ASP A 221 -27.65 68.72 17.84
CA ASP A 221 -27.63 70.14 17.41
C ASP A 221 -26.23 70.69 17.62
N GLU A 222 -25.56 71.15 16.53
CA GLU A 222 -24.22 71.75 16.60
C GLU A 222 -24.18 73.08 17.31
N ASP A 223 -25.32 73.84 17.31
CA ASP A 223 -25.47 75.08 18.04
C ASP A 223 -25.86 74.88 19.52
N TYR A 224 -26.10 73.61 19.91
CA TYR A 224 -26.40 73.26 21.26
C TYR A 224 -25.19 73.45 22.18
N ARG A 225 -25.26 74.57 22.98
CA ARG A 225 -24.26 74.91 24.00
C ARG A 225 -24.45 74.00 25.20
N ASP A 226 -23.69 72.89 25.23
CA ASP A 226 -23.63 72.04 26.41
C ASP A 226 -22.75 72.69 27.48
N GLY A 227 -23.29 73.74 28.12
CA GLY A 227 -22.60 74.49 29.13
C GLY A 227 -23.52 74.91 30.27
N PHE A 228 -22.95 75.06 31.44
CA PHE A 228 -23.62 75.64 32.55
C PHE A 228 -23.81 77.16 32.30
N SER A 229 -25.07 77.64 32.33
CA SER A 229 -25.38 79.10 32.22
C SER A 229 -26.39 79.47 33.26
N ILE A 230 -26.33 80.73 33.67
CA ILE A 230 -27.34 81.39 34.53
C ILE A 230 -27.79 82.62 33.79
N GLU A 231 -29.01 82.65 33.32
CA GLU A 231 -29.65 83.80 32.61
C GLU A 231 -31.10 83.98 33.06
N ASP A 232 -31.55 85.18 33.21
CA ASP A 232 -32.91 85.57 33.54
C ASP A 232 -33.60 84.83 34.70
N GLY A 233 -32.82 84.51 35.75
CA GLY A 233 -33.38 83.80 36.90
C GLY A 233 -33.46 82.29 36.78
N GLN A 234 -32.97 81.72 35.65
CA GLN A 234 -32.93 80.28 35.34
C GLN A 234 -31.47 79.76 35.23
N ALA A 235 -31.16 78.75 35.93
CA ALA A 235 -29.90 78.05 35.76
C ALA A 235 -30.10 76.87 34.85
N THR A 236 -29.36 76.81 33.69
CA THR A 236 -29.38 75.72 32.81
C THR A 236 -28.20 74.82 33.13
N ILE A 237 -28.46 73.55 33.51
CA ILE A 237 -27.49 72.55 33.80
C ILE A 237 -27.40 71.62 32.61
N PRO A 238 -26.17 71.35 32.04
CA PRO A 238 -26.04 70.43 30.97
C PRO A 238 -26.38 68.97 31.40
N TYR A 239 -27.10 68.26 30.55
CA TYR A 239 -27.51 66.89 30.80
C TYR A 239 -26.31 65.97 30.60
N HIS A 240 -25.93 65.19 31.64
CA HIS A 240 -24.77 64.28 31.65
C HIS A 240 -23.37 64.88 31.64
N THR A 241 -23.13 66.13 31.61
CA THR A 241 -21.80 66.73 31.74
C THR A 241 -21.49 66.91 33.24
N ARG A 242 -20.27 66.54 33.68
CA ARG A 242 -19.83 66.79 35.00
C ARG A 242 -19.53 68.25 35.12
N MET A 243 -20.33 68.93 35.97
CA MET A 243 -20.02 70.33 36.39
C MET A 243 -18.66 70.27 37.13
N ASN A 244 -17.78 71.15 36.82
CA ASN A 244 -16.55 71.33 37.55
C ASN A 244 -16.85 72.01 38.93
N ALA A 245 -15.87 72.00 39.84
CA ALA A 245 -16.08 72.51 41.20
C ALA A 245 -16.51 74.00 41.21
N GLU A 246 -15.96 74.84 40.26
CA GLU A 246 -16.31 76.26 40.17
C GLU A 246 -17.77 76.50 39.68
N GLU A 247 -18.24 75.69 38.78
CA GLU A 247 -19.61 75.69 38.22
C GLU A 247 -20.61 75.28 39.34
N VAL A 248 -20.29 74.25 40.10
CA VAL A 248 -21.13 73.81 41.25
C VAL A 248 -21.16 74.89 42.34
N ASP A 249 -20.03 75.51 42.62
CA ASP A 249 -19.99 76.60 43.63
C ASP A 249 -20.74 77.84 43.12
N ARG A 250 -20.65 78.15 41.88
CA ARG A 250 -21.39 79.28 41.22
C ARG A 250 -22.87 79.02 41.25
N LEU A 251 -23.33 77.82 40.94
CA LEU A 251 -24.76 77.42 41.03
C LEU A 251 -25.28 77.55 42.46
N ASN A 252 -24.50 77.00 43.42
CA ASN A 252 -24.88 77.07 44.83
C ASN A 252 -24.95 78.52 45.35
N ALA A 253 -24.03 79.40 44.88
CA ALA A 253 -24.03 80.78 45.23
C ALA A 253 -25.25 81.52 44.65
N ALA A 254 -25.56 81.29 43.37
CA ALA A 254 -26.72 81.87 42.68
C ALA A 254 -28.09 81.41 43.25
N ILE A 255 -28.19 80.18 43.67
CA ILE A 255 -29.38 79.69 44.41
C ILE A 255 -29.50 80.36 45.78
N LYS A 256 -28.39 80.52 46.49
CA LYS A 256 -28.40 81.14 47.79
C LYS A 256 -28.67 82.62 47.72
N SER A 257 -28.27 83.33 46.72
CA SER A 257 -28.55 84.77 46.49
C SER A 257 -29.98 85.05 45.98
N GLY A 258 -30.70 84.04 45.58
CA GLY A 258 -32.02 84.20 44.93
C GLY A 258 -31.95 84.63 43.47
N GLU A 259 -30.76 84.65 42.86
CA GLU A 259 -30.57 85.01 41.46
C GLU A 259 -31.09 83.90 40.54
N VAL A 260 -31.17 82.66 41.03
CA VAL A 260 -31.75 81.52 40.35
C VAL A 260 -32.96 81.00 41.06
N THR A 261 -34.13 81.14 40.42
CA THR A 261 -35.42 80.69 40.91
C THR A 261 -35.89 79.36 40.31
N GLU A 262 -35.25 78.93 39.19
CA GLU A 262 -35.58 77.68 38.51
C GLU A 262 -34.25 77.03 38.02
N VAL A 263 -34.12 75.71 38.22
CA VAL A 263 -33.01 74.98 37.71
C VAL A 263 -33.56 74.05 36.61
N LYS A 264 -33.18 74.28 35.37
CA LYS A 264 -33.59 73.48 34.24
C LYS A 264 -32.44 72.57 33.82
N VAL A 265 -32.72 71.29 33.71
CA VAL A 265 -31.78 70.33 33.11
C VAL A 265 -32.09 70.32 31.61
N ASN A 266 -31.11 70.64 30.82
CA ASN A 266 -31.29 70.66 29.36
C ASN A 266 -31.37 69.28 28.77
N THR A 267 -32.55 68.80 28.37
CA THR A 267 -32.83 67.42 28.04
C THR A 267 -32.88 67.14 26.50
N SER A 268 -32.67 68.15 25.66
CA SER A 268 -32.76 67.98 24.20
C SER A 268 -31.74 68.77 23.44
N GLY A 269 -30.67 68.11 23.09
CA GLY A 269 -29.74 68.61 22.09
C GLY A 269 -29.80 67.74 20.82
N PHE A 270 -30.96 67.18 20.52
CA PHE A 270 -31.09 66.33 19.34
C PHE A 270 -32.31 66.79 18.50
N GLU A 271 -32.05 66.99 17.19
CA GLU A 271 -33.06 67.35 16.20
C GLU A 271 -33.27 66.19 15.20
N PRO A 272 -34.44 66.15 14.49
CA PRO A 272 -34.67 65.17 13.45
C PRO A 272 -33.55 65.15 12.41
N ALA A 273 -33.08 63.96 12.02
CA ALA A 273 -31.97 63.82 11.11
C ALA A 273 -32.40 64.04 9.66
N GLU A 274 -31.84 65.06 9.00
CA GLU A 274 -31.91 65.26 7.57
C GLU A 274 -30.54 65.19 7.01
N ILE A 275 -30.14 63.96 6.47
CA ILE A 275 -28.84 63.74 5.92
C ILE A 275 -28.95 63.41 4.41
N GLU A 276 -28.45 64.33 3.61
CA GLU A 276 -28.35 64.17 2.17
C GLU A 276 -27.22 63.14 1.81
N TYR A 277 -27.54 62.14 1.01
CA TYR A 277 -26.55 61.16 0.57
C TYR A 277 -25.66 61.70 -0.54
N LEU A 278 -24.38 61.82 -0.27
CA LEU A 278 -23.37 62.17 -1.27
C LEU A 278 -22.75 60.89 -1.83
N GLU A 279 -22.83 60.75 -3.14
CA GLU A 279 -22.27 59.58 -3.83
C GLU A 279 -20.73 59.78 -3.99
N ASP A 280 -19.96 59.05 -3.19
CA ASP A 280 -18.52 58.98 -3.29
C ASP A 280 -18.13 57.49 -3.37
N LYS A 281 -17.88 57.04 -4.62
CA LYS A 281 -17.53 55.65 -4.88
C LYS A 281 -16.05 55.39 -4.57
N LYS A 282 -15.81 54.47 -3.64
CA LYS A 282 -14.47 53.98 -3.29
C LYS A 282 -14.23 52.55 -3.78
N ASP A 283 -13.04 52.31 -4.32
CA ASP A 283 -12.67 51.00 -4.77
C ASP A 283 -12.39 50.05 -3.58
N LEU A 284 -12.94 48.84 -3.68
CA LEU A 284 -12.68 47.77 -2.73
C LEU A 284 -11.26 47.26 -2.88
N LYS A 285 -10.44 47.32 -1.84
CA LYS A 285 -9.10 46.77 -1.81
C LYS A 285 -9.10 45.49 -0.98
N LEU A 286 -8.64 44.42 -1.57
CA LEU A 286 -8.52 43.16 -0.86
C LEU A 286 -7.22 43.15 -0.04
N ARG A 287 -7.33 43.16 1.28
CA ARG A 287 -6.17 43.01 2.18
C ARG A 287 -5.91 41.55 2.44
N LEU A 288 -4.65 41.08 2.21
CA LEU A 288 -4.25 39.73 2.38
C LEU A 288 -3.75 39.49 3.81
N LEU A 289 -4.04 38.31 4.36
CA LEU A 289 -3.30 37.82 5.52
C LEU A 289 -1.84 37.63 5.11
N GLY A 290 -0.91 38.29 5.80
CA GLY A 290 0.52 38.14 5.50
C GLY A 290 0.96 36.69 5.61
N LYS A 291 1.92 36.27 4.76
CA LYS A 291 2.47 34.89 4.79
C LYS A 291 2.97 34.50 6.18
N THR A 292 3.57 35.43 6.90
CA THR A 292 4.02 35.27 8.29
C THR A 292 2.86 35.00 9.25
N ASN A 293 1.74 35.68 9.10
CA ASN A 293 0.55 35.49 9.96
C ASN A 293 -0.16 34.18 9.67
N VAL A 294 -0.25 33.76 8.39
CA VAL A 294 -0.74 32.42 8.01
C VAL A 294 0.10 31.31 8.65
N TRP A 295 1.44 31.47 8.62
CA TRP A 295 2.35 30.51 9.22
C TRP A 295 2.29 30.48 10.77
N ARG A 296 2.09 31.65 11.41
CA ARG A 296 1.89 31.75 12.86
C ARG A 296 0.59 31.07 13.29
N LEU A 297 -0.52 31.35 12.60
CA LEU A 297 -1.81 30.69 12.83
C LEU A 297 -1.70 29.18 12.63
N PHE A 298 -1.02 28.75 11.54
CA PHE A 298 -0.75 27.34 11.28
C PHE A 298 -0.06 26.68 12.47
N LYS A 299 1.08 27.21 12.95
CA LYS A 299 1.81 26.66 14.09
C LYS A 299 0.92 26.52 15.34
N LYS A 300 0.18 27.57 15.67
CA LYS A 300 -0.72 27.58 16.85
C LYS A 300 -1.83 26.52 16.71
N PHE A 301 -2.52 26.46 15.55
CA PHE A 301 -3.56 25.46 15.30
C PHE A 301 -3.02 24.02 15.18
N PHE A 302 -1.77 23.86 14.75
CA PHE A 302 -1.14 22.55 14.65
C PHE A 302 -0.93 21.94 16.04
N PHE A 303 -0.41 22.72 16.97
CA PHE A 303 -0.05 22.23 18.30
C PHE A 303 -1.21 22.29 19.32
N SER A 304 -2.23 23.10 19.11
CA SER A 304 -3.31 23.32 20.10
C SER A 304 -4.13 22.07 20.44
N LYS A 305 -4.21 21.07 19.54
CA LYS A 305 -5.03 19.86 19.75
C LYS A 305 -4.34 18.61 19.16
N TYR A 306 -3.12 18.37 19.58
CA TYR A 306 -2.23 17.32 19.04
C TYR A 306 -2.76 15.88 19.22
N LYS A 307 -3.62 15.60 20.22
CA LYS A 307 -4.15 14.25 20.47
C LYS A 307 -4.86 13.64 19.24
N ILE A 308 -5.60 14.48 18.48
CA ILE A 308 -6.30 14.02 17.26
C ILE A 308 -5.30 13.77 16.13
N ALA A 309 -4.28 14.62 16.02
CA ALA A 309 -3.23 14.40 15.05
C ALA A 309 -2.50 13.07 15.33
N ILE A 310 -2.14 12.80 16.60
CA ILE A 310 -1.50 11.53 16.97
C ILE A 310 -2.39 10.33 16.64
N SER A 311 -3.68 10.35 16.99
CA SER A 311 -4.57 9.22 16.68
C SER A 311 -4.69 8.98 15.17
N THR A 312 -4.74 10.05 14.37
CA THR A 312 -4.78 9.94 12.90
C THR A 312 -3.47 9.39 12.35
N ILE A 313 -2.32 9.86 12.87
CA ILE A 313 -1.00 9.36 12.49
C ILE A 313 -0.91 7.86 12.75
N ILE A 314 -1.31 7.41 13.95
CA ILE A 314 -1.26 5.99 14.31
C ILE A 314 -2.15 5.15 13.40
N LEU A 315 -3.42 5.55 13.19
CA LEU A 315 -4.34 4.79 12.35
C LEU A 315 -3.90 4.76 10.88
N SER A 316 -3.49 5.89 10.33
CA SER A 316 -3.03 5.96 8.94
C SER A 316 -1.71 5.21 8.75
N PHE A 317 -0.82 5.26 9.73
CA PHE A 317 0.43 4.50 9.75
C PHE A 317 0.18 2.99 9.73
N LEU A 318 -0.73 2.49 10.56
CA LEU A 318 -1.07 1.06 10.59
C LEU A 318 -1.69 0.61 9.25
N MET A 319 -2.60 1.40 8.68
CA MET A 319 -3.21 1.07 7.39
C MET A 319 -2.20 1.09 6.26
N PHE A 320 -1.32 2.10 6.24
CA PHE A 320 -0.32 2.21 5.21
C PHE A 320 0.83 1.21 5.38
N GLY A 321 1.17 0.84 6.61
CA GLY A 321 2.09 -0.26 6.90
C GLY A 321 1.54 -1.60 6.40
N LEU A 322 0.25 -1.86 6.59
CA LEU A 322 -0.42 -3.04 6.03
C LEU A 322 -0.41 -3.01 4.49
N PHE A 323 -0.63 -1.85 3.88
CA PHE A 323 -0.53 -1.67 2.44
C PHE A 323 0.86 -2.07 1.91
N SER A 324 1.94 -1.58 2.52
CA SER A 324 3.31 -1.91 2.11
C SER A 324 3.63 -3.41 2.23
N ILE A 325 3.09 -4.10 3.25
CA ILE A 325 3.25 -5.55 3.40
C ILE A 325 2.50 -6.28 2.28
N ILE A 326 1.25 -5.91 2.02
CA ILE A 326 0.44 -6.53 0.96
C ILE A 326 1.10 -6.33 -0.40
N GLN A 327 1.59 -5.12 -0.68
CA GLN A 327 2.28 -4.80 -1.92
C GLN A 327 3.58 -5.60 -2.08
N ALA A 328 4.38 -5.75 -1.01
CA ALA A 328 5.59 -6.56 -1.05
C ALA A 328 5.27 -8.04 -1.34
N PHE A 329 4.16 -8.54 -0.80
CA PHE A 329 3.68 -9.90 -1.06
C PHE A 329 3.15 -10.08 -2.48
N THR A 330 2.39 -9.11 -3.02
CA THR A 330 1.86 -9.18 -4.39
C THR A 330 2.93 -9.03 -5.47
N ASN A 331 4.10 -8.49 -5.12
CA ASN A 331 5.27 -8.36 -5.98
C ASN A 331 6.32 -9.45 -5.73
N PHE A 332 5.91 -10.61 -5.21
CA PHE A 332 6.78 -11.78 -5.14
C PHE A 332 7.32 -12.11 -6.54
N ASP A 333 8.63 -12.23 -6.64
CA ASP A 333 9.31 -12.63 -7.87
C ASP A 333 9.77 -14.08 -7.73
N PRO A 334 9.12 -15.03 -8.44
CA PRO A 334 9.46 -16.43 -8.37
C PRO A 334 10.86 -16.71 -8.93
N ASN A 335 11.35 -15.90 -9.87
CA ASN A 335 12.66 -16.08 -10.46
C ASN A 335 13.78 -15.75 -9.46
N GLU A 336 13.67 -14.59 -8.80
CA GLU A 336 14.61 -14.22 -7.73
C GLU A 336 14.56 -15.20 -6.56
N ALA A 337 13.36 -15.62 -6.13
CA ALA A 337 13.22 -16.61 -5.07
C ALA A 337 13.81 -17.98 -5.47
N LEU A 338 13.67 -18.37 -6.74
CA LEU A 338 14.24 -19.59 -7.26
C LEU A 338 15.78 -19.55 -7.25
N ILE A 339 16.36 -18.42 -7.66
CA ILE A 339 17.81 -18.21 -7.63
C ILE A 339 18.35 -18.29 -6.19
N GLU A 340 17.64 -17.68 -5.22
CA GLU A 340 18.01 -17.75 -3.80
C GLU A 340 17.89 -19.18 -3.22
N ALA A 341 16.90 -19.93 -3.68
CA ALA A 341 16.72 -21.32 -3.28
C ALA A 341 17.73 -22.28 -3.89
N LEU A 342 18.51 -21.84 -4.88
CA LEU A 342 19.60 -22.64 -5.43
C LEU A 342 20.77 -22.75 -4.46
N ASP A 343 21.48 -23.88 -4.52
CA ASP A 343 22.74 -24.02 -3.80
C ASP A 343 23.77 -23.01 -4.38
N PRO A 344 24.30 -22.06 -3.60
CA PRO A 344 25.27 -21.10 -4.12
C PRO A 344 26.53 -21.69 -4.70
N GLU A 345 26.91 -22.88 -4.23
CA GLU A 345 28.12 -23.59 -4.71
C GLU A 345 27.83 -24.36 -6.00
N ARG A 346 26.57 -24.78 -6.19
CA ARG A 346 26.17 -25.65 -7.30
C ARG A 346 24.74 -25.30 -7.77
N PRO A 347 24.56 -24.18 -8.45
CA PRO A 347 23.24 -23.70 -8.84
C PRO A 347 22.70 -24.52 -10.02
N ILE A 348 21.89 -25.54 -9.73
CA ILE A 348 21.24 -26.38 -10.74
C ILE A 348 19.73 -26.12 -10.73
N VAL A 349 19.19 -25.79 -11.87
CA VAL A 349 17.76 -25.79 -12.12
C VAL A 349 17.40 -27.04 -12.89
N ALA A 350 16.65 -27.93 -12.26
CA ALA A 350 16.16 -29.14 -12.89
C ALA A 350 14.65 -29.06 -13.06
N ILE A 351 14.13 -29.42 -14.21
CA ILE A 351 12.69 -29.47 -14.53
C ILE A 351 12.33 -30.92 -14.87
N GLY A 352 11.25 -31.41 -14.26
CA GLY A 352 10.79 -32.77 -14.52
C GLY A 352 9.30 -32.94 -14.15
N ARG A 353 8.78 -34.11 -14.29
CA ARG A 353 7.45 -34.50 -13.82
C ARG A 353 7.54 -35.45 -12.62
N ASP A 354 6.53 -35.44 -11.77
CA ASP A 354 6.43 -36.38 -10.67
C ASP A 354 6.10 -37.80 -11.23
N TYR A 355 6.72 -38.82 -10.70
CA TYR A 355 6.71 -40.21 -11.25
C TYR A 355 5.34 -40.91 -11.24
N SER A 356 4.30 -40.28 -10.70
CA SER A 356 2.96 -40.89 -10.62
C SER A 356 2.10 -40.72 -11.87
N SER A 357 2.51 -39.90 -12.82
CA SER A 357 1.75 -39.68 -14.06
C SER A 357 2.67 -39.41 -15.23
N PHE A 358 2.98 -40.46 -15.98
CA PHE A 358 3.69 -40.35 -17.25
C PHE A 358 2.74 -40.16 -18.41
N PRO A 359 2.54 -38.96 -18.93
CA PRO A 359 2.18 -38.79 -20.31
C PRO A 359 3.37 -38.24 -21.07
N TYR A 360 3.47 -38.71 -22.26
CA TYR A 360 4.60 -38.71 -23.14
C TYR A 360 4.78 -37.44 -24.00
N ASN A 361 3.95 -36.45 -23.88
CA ASN A 361 4.12 -35.15 -24.57
C ASN A 361 5.41 -34.39 -24.15
N MET A 362 6.32 -35.10 -23.52
CA MET A 362 7.63 -34.58 -23.15
C MET A 362 8.50 -34.22 -24.38
N TYR A 363 8.34 -34.91 -25.51
CA TYR A 363 9.18 -34.67 -26.68
C TYR A 363 8.86 -33.39 -27.43
N GLU A 364 7.60 -32.99 -27.50
CA GLU A 364 7.22 -31.78 -28.23
C GLU A 364 7.55 -30.48 -27.47
N ASN A 365 7.66 -30.52 -26.15
CA ASN A 365 7.91 -29.33 -25.32
C ASN A 365 9.36 -29.18 -24.82
N ILE A 366 10.19 -30.23 -24.98
CA ILE A 366 11.62 -30.16 -24.64
C ILE A 366 12.38 -29.29 -25.67
N ASP A 367 11.90 -29.19 -26.90
CA ASP A 367 12.43 -28.27 -27.91
C ASP A 367 12.32 -26.78 -27.53
N ALA A 368 11.65 -26.45 -26.41
CA ALA A 368 11.62 -25.10 -25.87
C ALA A 368 12.97 -24.67 -25.26
N PHE A 369 13.85 -25.62 -24.97
CA PHE A 369 15.21 -25.35 -24.47
C PHE A 369 16.22 -25.86 -25.50
N ASN A 370 17.20 -25.03 -25.85
CA ASN A 370 18.26 -25.43 -26.79
C ASN A 370 19.07 -26.61 -26.19
N ASP A 371 19.35 -27.60 -27.04
CA ASP A 371 20.16 -28.77 -26.62
C ASP A 371 21.56 -28.38 -26.14
N GLU A 372 22.10 -27.25 -26.60
CA GLU A 372 23.40 -26.72 -26.19
C GLU A 372 23.40 -26.17 -24.74
N ASP A 373 22.21 -25.74 -24.23
CA ASP A 373 22.05 -25.09 -22.94
C ASP A 373 21.53 -26.02 -21.83
N THR A 374 21.30 -27.27 -22.13
CA THR A 374 20.71 -28.25 -21.22
C THR A 374 21.43 -29.58 -21.20
N TYR A 375 21.34 -30.25 -20.05
CA TYR A 375 21.67 -31.66 -19.91
C TYR A 375 20.41 -32.49 -19.68
N LYS A 376 20.36 -33.70 -20.25
CA LYS A 376 19.20 -34.60 -20.16
C LYS A 376 19.45 -35.69 -19.15
N LEU A 377 18.64 -35.80 -18.10
CA LEU A 377 18.63 -36.90 -17.16
C LEU A 377 17.64 -37.97 -17.60
N TYR A 378 18.11 -39.15 -17.87
CA TYR A 378 17.30 -40.31 -18.24
C TYR A 378 16.88 -41.09 -16.99
N SER A 379 15.59 -41.33 -16.82
CA SER A 379 15.00 -41.91 -15.61
C SER A 379 15.15 -43.41 -15.44
N GLN A 380 16.11 -44.01 -16.09
CA GLN A 380 16.37 -45.45 -15.92
C GLN A 380 17.07 -45.71 -14.59
N THR A 381 16.43 -46.46 -13.69
CA THR A 381 17.02 -46.84 -12.42
C THR A 381 18.13 -47.86 -12.67
N ILE A 382 19.31 -47.60 -12.14
CA ILE A 382 20.45 -48.54 -12.17
C ILE A 382 20.38 -49.38 -10.90
N TRP A 383 20.26 -50.70 -11.07
CA TRP A 383 20.13 -51.67 -9.94
C TRP A 383 21.47 -52.25 -9.56
N THR A 384 21.69 -52.45 -8.27
CA THR A 384 22.94 -52.94 -7.74
C THR A 384 22.94 -54.47 -7.49
N ASP A 385 21.78 -55.13 -7.36
CA ASP A 385 21.69 -56.54 -6.93
C ASP A 385 20.92 -57.48 -7.87
N GLY A 386 20.45 -57.03 -9.00
CA GLY A 386 19.70 -57.83 -9.98
C GLY A 386 18.32 -58.28 -9.50
N LYS A 387 17.87 -57.89 -8.31
CA LYS A 387 16.52 -58.14 -7.81
C LYS A 387 15.61 -56.92 -8.10
N ARG A 388 14.50 -57.18 -8.73
CA ARG A 388 13.46 -56.17 -9.00
C ARG A 388 12.81 -55.75 -7.69
N GLY A 389 13.20 -54.62 -7.16
CA GLY A 389 12.41 -53.91 -6.17
C GLY A 389 11.26 -53.17 -6.83
N SER A 390 10.09 -53.22 -6.26
CA SER A 390 8.93 -52.49 -6.69
C SER A 390 9.11 -51.03 -6.34
N SER A 391 8.98 -50.17 -7.37
CA SER A 391 8.57 -48.74 -7.28
C SER A 391 8.87 -47.92 -6.03
N TRP A 392 9.23 -46.72 -6.26
CA TRP A 392 9.41 -45.50 -5.45
C TRP A 392 8.52 -45.33 -4.17
N ASP A 393 7.54 -46.16 -3.94
CA ASP A 393 6.76 -46.23 -2.70
C ASP A 393 7.60 -46.50 -1.44
N ASN A 394 8.89 -46.80 -1.59
CA ASN A 394 9.70 -47.26 -0.47
C ASN A 394 10.42 -46.14 0.31
N ILE A 395 10.58 -44.94 -0.20
CA ILE A 395 11.11 -43.82 0.63
C ILE A 395 10.17 -43.51 1.78
N SER A 396 8.86 -43.66 1.57
CA SER A 396 7.85 -43.52 2.64
C SER A 396 7.71 -44.78 3.52
N ARG A 397 8.24 -45.95 3.13
CA ARG A 397 8.18 -47.19 3.89
C ARG A 397 9.44 -47.54 4.70
N ILE A 398 10.47 -46.69 4.62
CA ILE A 398 11.72 -46.88 5.39
C ILE A 398 11.54 -46.56 6.89
N ALA A 399 10.37 -46.15 7.31
CA ALA A 399 10.07 -45.83 8.70
C ALA A 399 10.27 -46.97 9.72
N ASP A 400 10.52 -48.18 9.28
CA ASP A 400 10.70 -49.35 10.14
C ASP A 400 12.09 -49.97 10.15
N LYS A 401 13.06 -49.41 9.42
CA LYS A 401 14.42 -49.99 9.31
C LYS A 401 15.49 -49.00 9.79
N THR A 402 16.57 -49.52 10.30
CA THR A 402 17.64 -48.83 11.01
C THR A 402 18.02 -47.44 10.47
N ASN A 403 18.26 -46.48 11.35
CA ASN A 403 18.59 -45.08 11.07
C ASN A 403 19.66 -44.82 9.99
N LEU A 404 20.48 -45.80 9.66
CA LEU A 404 21.54 -45.74 8.66
C LEU A 404 20.98 -45.72 7.22
N GLU A 405 19.88 -46.43 6.98
CA GLU A 405 19.26 -46.53 5.65
C GLU A 405 18.64 -45.26 5.15
N MET A 406 18.43 -44.28 6.01
CA MET A 406 17.87 -42.98 5.62
C MET A 406 18.92 -42.04 5.01
N LEU A 407 20.17 -42.22 5.33
CA LEU A 407 21.26 -41.38 4.80
C LEU A 407 21.80 -41.85 3.45
N TYR A 408 21.49 -43.07 3.05
CA TYR A 408 22.04 -43.69 1.83
C TYR A 408 20.93 -44.14 0.89
N ALA A 409 21.03 -43.73 -0.38
CA ALA A 409 20.06 -44.13 -1.38
C ALA A 409 20.26 -45.61 -1.78
N HIS A 410 19.14 -46.34 -1.94
CA HIS A 410 19.19 -47.72 -2.42
C HIS A 410 19.25 -47.85 -3.95
N GLU A 411 18.91 -46.75 -4.64
CA GLU A 411 18.82 -46.70 -6.09
C GLU A 411 19.36 -45.35 -6.58
N ASN A 412 19.91 -45.31 -7.80
CA ASN A 412 20.26 -44.03 -8.39
C ASN A 412 19.01 -43.36 -8.98
N TYR A 413 19.09 -42.03 -9.09
CA TYR A 413 18.01 -41.18 -9.58
C TYR A 413 18.00 -41.00 -11.10
N GLY A 414 18.90 -41.68 -11.82
CA GLY A 414 18.97 -41.65 -13.25
C GLY A 414 20.38 -41.59 -13.82
N LEU A 415 20.50 -41.51 -15.14
CA LEU A 415 21.75 -41.34 -15.88
C LEU A 415 21.76 -39.96 -16.55
N LEU A 416 22.69 -39.10 -16.16
CA LEU A 416 22.92 -37.80 -16.76
C LEU A 416 24.00 -37.92 -17.86
N LEU A 417 23.63 -37.52 -19.07
CA LEU A 417 24.62 -37.34 -20.13
C LEU A 417 25.17 -35.92 -20.05
N CYS A 418 26.44 -35.76 -19.77
CA CYS A 418 27.08 -34.45 -19.58
C CYS A 418 28.49 -34.43 -20.14
N ASP A 419 29.07 -33.23 -20.23
CA ASP A 419 30.49 -33.07 -20.52
C ASP A 419 31.35 -33.15 -19.24
N GLU A 420 32.65 -33.20 -19.42
CA GLU A 420 33.58 -33.26 -18.30
C GLU A 420 33.68 -31.94 -17.54
N ASP A 421 33.49 -30.82 -18.25
CA ASP A 421 33.50 -29.48 -17.65
C ASP A 421 32.37 -29.36 -16.61
N TYR A 422 31.19 -29.90 -16.89
CA TYR A 422 30.12 -29.97 -15.91
C TYR A 422 30.51 -30.74 -14.64
N LEU A 423 31.16 -31.87 -14.77
CA LEU A 423 31.61 -32.66 -13.60
C LEU A 423 32.74 -31.97 -12.83
N VAL A 424 33.62 -31.25 -13.53
CA VAL A 424 34.70 -30.46 -12.91
C VAL A 424 34.09 -29.27 -12.15
N ASP A 425 33.09 -28.57 -12.73
CA ASP A 425 32.39 -27.49 -12.05
C ASP A 425 31.62 -27.98 -10.82
N MET A 426 31.03 -29.18 -10.92
CA MET A 426 30.23 -29.76 -9.83
C MET A 426 31.06 -30.39 -8.72
N PHE A 427 32.11 -31.11 -9.05
CA PHE A 427 32.84 -31.96 -8.11
C PHE A 427 34.35 -31.78 -8.14
N GLY A 428 34.86 -30.95 -9.05
CA GLY A 428 36.30 -30.76 -9.23
C GLY A 428 37.01 -30.14 -8.03
N GLU A 429 38.21 -30.60 -7.80
CA GLU A 429 39.16 -29.99 -6.86
C GLU A 429 40.29 -29.32 -7.65
N ASN A 430 40.56 -28.06 -7.43
CA ASN A 430 41.55 -27.27 -8.16
C ASN A 430 41.38 -27.25 -9.69
N GLY A 431 40.17 -27.43 -10.20
CA GLY A 431 39.89 -27.46 -11.64
C GLY A 431 40.08 -28.81 -12.30
N GLU A 432 40.23 -29.89 -11.53
CA GLU A 432 40.36 -31.25 -12.04
C GLU A 432 39.39 -32.19 -11.32
N LEU A 433 38.84 -33.16 -12.05
CA LEU A 433 37.97 -34.19 -11.49
C LEU A 433 38.81 -35.26 -10.78
N VAL A 434 38.53 -35.50 -9.50
CA VAL A 434 39.24 -36.50 -8.71
C VAL A 434 38.45 -37.80 -8.67
N LEU A 435 39.05 -38.90 -9.13
CA LEU A 435 38.50 -40.26 -9.00
C LEU A 435 39.09 -40.97 -7.78
N LEU A 436 38.24 -41.64 -7.02
CA LEU A 436 38.65 -42.52 -5.91
C LEU A 436 38.98 -43.91 -6.40
N ALA A 437 38.42 -44.37 -7.53
CA ALA A 437 38.70 -45.62 -8.20
C ALA A 437 38.28 -45.56 -9.68
N GLY A 438 38.83 -46.41 -10.54
CA GLY A 438 38.46 -46.53 -11.93
C GLY A 438 39.11 -45.52 -12.87
N ASP A 439 38.52 -45.30 -14.06
CA ASP A 439 39.02 -44.41 -15.11
C ASP A 439 37.87 -43.65 -15.83
N LEU A 440 38.22 -42.52 -16.48
CA LEU A 440 37.29 -41.72 -17.25
C LEU A 440 37.11 -42.18 -18.70
N GLU A 441 38.12 -42.88 -19.26
CA GLU A 441 38.17 -43.19 -20.67
C GLU A 441 37.01 -44.10 -21.10
N SER A 442 36.68 -45.08 -20.25
CA SER A 442 35.56 -45.97 -20.48
C SER A 442 34.21 -45.26 -20.49
N SER A 443 34.10 -44.13 -19.77
CA SER A 443 32.89 -43.29 -19.77
C SER A 443 32.82 -42.33 -20.96
N ARG A 444 33.99 -41.97 -21.57
CA ARG A 444 34.03 -41.08 -22.76
C ARG A 444 33.73 -41.81 -24.05
N THR A 445 34.19 -43.05 -24.16
CA THR A 445 34.23 -43.77 -25.45
C THR A 445 33.32 -44.98 -25.50
N GLY A 446 32.80 -45.44 -24.38
CA GLY A 446 32.07 -46.70 -24.26
C GLY A 446 30.78 -46.61 -23.46
N SER A 447 30.39 -47.76 -22.92
CA SER A 447 29.22 -47.92 -22.06
C SER A 447 29.55 -47.81 -20.56
N GLY A 448 30.70 -47.22 -20.22
CA GLY A 448 31.08 -46.98 -18.81
C GLY A 448 30.29 -45.81 -18.22
N ILE A 449 29.91 -45.94 -16.97
CA ILE A 449 29.28 -44.86 -16.19
C ILE A 449 30.13 -44.47 -14.98
N LEU A 450 30.07 -43.23 -14.62
CA LEU A 450 30.66 -42.68 -13.41
C LEU A 450 29.58 -42.59 -12.35
N ILE A 451 29.94 -42.95 -11.13
CA ILE A 451 29.08 -42.74 -9.96
C ILE A 451 29.80 -41.89 -8.90
N THR A 452 29.08 -41.28 -8.00
CA THR A 452 29.67 -40.53 -6.90
C THR A 452 30.15 -41.45 -5.77
N ASP A 453 31.06 -40.99 -4.92
CA ASP A 453 31.45 -41.66 -3.68
C ASP A 453 30.27 -41.86 -2.73
N TYR A 454 29.30 -40.95 -2.71
CA TYR A 454 28.01 -41.14 -2.01
C TYR A 454 27.27 -42.38 -2.50
N PHE A 455 27.11 -42.51 -3.82
CA PHE A 455 26.39 -43.65 -4.37
C PHE A 455 27.18 -44.96 -4.18
N ALA A 456 28.50 -44.92 -4.27
CA ALA A 456 29.38 -46.05 -3.97
C ALA A 456 29.28 -46.46 -2.49
N ASP A 457 29.31 -45.49 -1.56
CA ASP A 457 29.05 -45.73 -0.13
C ASP A 457 27.67 -46.33 0.13
N SER A 458 26.65 -45.89 -0.61
CA SER A 458 25.30 -46.46 -0.53
C SER A 458 25.28 -47.93 -0.91
N ILE A 459 26.02 -48.33 -1.97
CA ILE A 459 26.17 -49.74 -2.36
C ILE A 459 26.87 -50.53 -1.23
N ILE A 460 27.96 -50.01 -0.69
CA ILE A 460 28.71 -50.66 0.39
C ILE A 460 27.86 -50.85 1.65
N GLN A 461 27.11 -49.82 2.03
CA GLN A 461 26.22 -49.89 3.22
C GLN A 461 25.08 -50.89 3.02
N HIS A 462 24.52 -50.94 1.81
CA HIS A 462 23.49 -51.94 1.49
C HIS A 462 24.08 -53.36 1.56
N GLU A 463 25.26 -53.64 0.98
CA GLU A 463 25.94 -54.93 1.06
C GLU A 463 26.22 -55.34 2.52
N LEU A 464 26.64 -54.37 3.35
CA LEU A 464 26.90 -54.62 4.79
C LEU A 464 25.60 -54.92 5.54
N SER A 465 24.50 -54.23 5.26
CA SER A 465 23.19 -54.47 5.90
C SER A 465 22.63 -55.84 5.57
N GLU A 466 22.80 -56.34 4.35
CA GLU A 466 22.40 -57.67 3.91
C GLU A 466 23.41 -58.78 4.28
N LYS A 467 24.50 -58.44 5.02
CA LYS A 467 25.61 -59.32 5.39
C LYS A 467 26.31 -59.97 4.19
N ASN A 468 26.29 -59.29 3.05
CA ASN A 468 27.05 -59.68 1.89
C ASN A 468 28.50 -59.19 1.99
N THR A 469 29.41 -59.79 1.30
CA THR A 469 30.83 -59.43 1.33
C THR A 469 31.38 -59.14 -0.07
N ARG A 470 30.53 -58.95 -1.03
CA ARG A 470 30.93 -58.88 -2.45
C ARG A 470 31.49 -57.50 -2.86
N TYR A 471 30.88 -56.45 -2.39
CA TYR A 471 31.22 -55.08 -2.80
C TYR A 471 31.48 -54.20 -1.55
N LEU A 472 32.65 -54.34 -0.94
CA LEU A 472 33.02 -53.67 0.31
C LEU A 472 34.04 -52.56 0.14
N THR A 473 34.63 -52.41 -1.04
CA THR A 473 35.60 -51.37 -1.36
C THR A 473 35.28 -50.76 -2.72
N TYR A 474 35.77 -49.56 -2.95
CA TYR A 474 35.56 -48.84 -4.21
C TYR A 474 36.09 -49.61 -5.42
N GLU A 475 37.29 -50.23 -5.28
CA GLU A 475 37.88 -51.07 -6.33
C GLU A 475 37.00 -52.27 -6.65
N SER A 476 36.31 -52.85 -5.66
CA SER A 476 35.43 -53.99 -5.89
C SER A 476 34.14 -53.64 -6.66
N ILE A 477 33.78 -52.34 -6.70
CA ILE A 477 32.60 -51.82 -7.41
C ILE A 477 32.92 -51.55 -8.89
N ILE A 478 34.18 -51.25 -9.24
CA ILE A 478 34.60 -51.01 -10.60
C ILE A 478 34.38 -52.24 -11.47
N GLY A 479 33.86 -52.03 -12.69
CA GLY A 479 33.52 -53.06 -13.65
C GLY A 479 32.26 -53.86 -13.37
N VAL A 480 31.56 -53.52 -12.25
CA VAL A 480 30.29 -54.16 -11.95
C VAL A 480 29.26 -53.78 -13.00
N PHE A 481 28.55 -54.79 -13.47
CA PHE A 481 27.38 -54.56 -14.33
C PHE A 481 26.19 -54.10 -13.51
N CYS A 482 25.74 -52.93 -13.82
CA CYS A 482 24.48 -52.41 -13.29
C CYS A 482 23.41 -52.52 -14.37
N PRO A 483 22.34 -53.29 -14.20
CA PRO A 483 21.25 -53.28 -15.14
C PRO A 483 20.58 -51.92 -15.12
N ALA A 484 20.61 -51.23 -16.23
CA ALA A 484 19.93 -49.95 -16.45
C ALA A 484 18.62 -50.24 -17.18
N GLY A 485 17.49 -50.19 -16.48
CA GLY A 485 16.19 -50.53 -17.02
C GLY A 485 16.06 -52.01 -17.42
N GLN A 486 15.15 -52.32 -18.34
CA GLN A 486 14.94 -53.69 -18.84
C GLN A 486 16.00 -54.06 -19.88
N ASN A 487 17.07 -54.78 -19.44
CA ASN A 487 18.06 -55.42 -20.30
C ASN A 487 19.09 -54.52 -21.01
N VAL A 488 19.44 -53.37 -20.46
CA VAL A 488 20.68 -52.68 -20.80
C VAL A 488 21.61 -52.81 -19.60
N ALA A 489 22.87 -53.14 -19.84
CA ALA A 489 23.85 -53.22 -18.80
C ALA A 489 24.83 -52.08 -18.94
N CYS A 490 24.94 -51.28 -17.88
CA CYS A 490 26.00 -50.31 -17.72
C CYS A 490 27.11 -50.88 -16.87
N ARG A 491 28.36 -50.48 -17.12
CA ARG A 491 29.50 -50.82 -16.26
C ARG A 491 29.93 -49.58 -15.48
N ILE A 492 30.09 -49.71 -14.18
CA ILE A 492 30.72 -48.68 -13.38
C ILE A 492 32.18 -48.58 -13.77
N SER A 493 32.59 -47.49 -14.39
CA SER A 493 33.96 -47.23 -14.85
C SER A 493 34.79 -46.40 -13.87
N GLY A 494 34.14 -45.57 -13.05
CA GLY A 494 34.85 -44.75 -12.10
C GLY A 494 33.96 -44.21 -10.99
N ILE A 495 34.57 -43.83 -9.89
CA ILE A 495 33.93 -43.28 -8.72
C ILE A 495 34.48 -41.88 -8.46
N ILE A 496 33.63 -40.87 -8.56
CA ILE A 496 33.95 -39.45 -8.41
C ILE A 496 33.97 -39.11 -6.93
N LYS A 497 35.01 -38.39 -6.50
CA LYS A 497 35.11 -37.81 -5.16
C LYS A 497 34.26 -36.54 -5.09
N THR A 498 33.29 -36.49 -4.20
CA THR A 498 32.38 -35.33 -4.06
C THR A 498 32.55 -34.58 -2.74
N ASN A 499 33.28 -35.15 -1.78
CA ASN A 499 33.40 -34.59 -0.41
C ASN A 499 32.07 -34.40 0.31
N TYR A 500 31.03 -35.18 -0.04
CA TYR A 500 29.64 -34.97 0.43
C TYR A 500 29.52 -34.99 1.96
N LYS A 501 30.34 -35.79 2.68
CA LYS A 501 30.31 -35.84 4.15
C LYS A 501 30.78 -34.53 4.78
N GLU A 502 31.76 -33.86 4.17
CA GLU A 502 32.20 -32.54 4.65
C GLU A 502 31.22 -31.45 4.29
N LYS A 503 30.70 -31.49 3.05
CA LYS A 503 29.68 -30.55 2.57
C LYS A 503 28.40 -30.60 3.43
N HIS A 504 27.94 -31.79 3.78
CA HIS A 504 26.74 -32.02 4.57
C HIS A 504 27.05 -32.44 6.02
N LYS A 505 28.17 -31.97 6.58
CA LYS A 505 28.65 -32.34 7.90
C LYS A 505 27.59 -32.20 8.99
N ALA A 506 26.75 -31.13 8.95
CA ALA A 506 25.73 -30.90 9.94
C ALA A 506 24.74 -32.06 10.10
N ILE A 507 24.37 -32.74 9.01
CA ILE A 507 23.47 -33.90 9.06
C ILE A 507 24.18 -35.16 9.52
N PHE A 508 25.44 -35.36 9.13
CA PHE A 508 26.25 -36.53 9.53
C PHE A 508 26.65 -36.44 11.00
N ASP A 509 27.07 -35.26 11.51
CA ASP A 509 27.37 -35.04 12.94
C ASP A 509 26.13 -35.32 13.79
N LYS A 510 24.98 -34.88 13.34
CA LYS A 510 23.67 -35.09 14.01
C LYS A 510 23.29 -36.56 14.03
N TYR A 511 23.54 -37.28 12.96
CA TYR A 511 23.32 -38.71 12.90
C TYR A 511 24.23 -39.46 13.89
N GLU A 512 25.53 -39.11 13.98
CA GLU A 512 26.47 -39.68 14.93
C GLU A 512 26.06 -39.38 16.39
N GLU A 513 25.55 -38.16 16.67
CA GLU A 513 25.04 -37.83 18.01
C GLU A 513 23.85 -38.68 18.41
N MET A 514 22.90 -38.89 17.49
CA MET A 514 21.65 -39.63 17.76
C MET A 514 21.85 -41.15 17.80
N THR A 515 22.86 -41.65 17.13
CA THR A 515 23.21 -43.10 17.13
C THR A 515 24.23 -43.46 18.21
N SER A 516 24.71 -42.48 18.99
CA SER A 516 25.64 -42.70 20.08
C SER A 516 24.98 -43.47 21.24
N PRO A 517 25.71 -44.27 22.00
CA PRO A 517 25.18 -45.04 23.12
C PRO A 517 24.52 -44.19 24.23
N ASN A 518 24.74 -42.90 24.22
CA ASN A 518 24.22 -41.94 25.18
C ASN A 518 23.02 -41.10 24.64
N ALA A 519 22.49 -41.43 23.49
CA ALA A 519 21.38 -40.71 22.88
C ALA A 519 20.07 -40.86 23.70
N PRO A 520 19.24 -39.85 23.82
CA PRO A 520 17.96 -39.94 24.52
C PRO A 520 17.02 -40.88 23.76
N GLU A 521 16.40 -41.80 24.48
CA GLU A 521 15.47 -42.84 23.97
C GLU A 521 14.21 -42.30 23.25
N THR A 522 13.98 -41.00 23.23
CA THR A 522 12.66 -40.41 22.88
C THR A 522 12.60 -39.69 21.53
N ALA A 523 13.71 -39.54 20.80
CA ALA A 523 13.71 -38.86 19.51
C ALA A 523 13.91 -39.88 18.39
N SER A 524 12.87 -40.16 17.62
CA SER A 524 13.08 -40.87 16.34
C SER A 524 13.72 -39.86 15.36
N PHE A 525 14.76 -40.34 14.66
CA PHE A 525 15.45 -39.58 13.66
C PHE A 525 14.47 -38.98 12.61
N ASP A 526 13.42 -39.72 12.27
CA ASP A 526 12.38 -39.33 11.33
C ASP A 526 11.64 -38.03 11.71
N THR A 527 11.31 -37.88 12.99
CA THR A 527 10.58 -36.68 13.46
C THR A 527 11.49 -35.46 13.50
N TYR A 528 12.79 -35.69 13.68
CA TYR A 528 13.77 -34.63 13.80
C TYR A 528 14.26 -34.12 12.44
N ILE A 529 14.34 -35.01 11.42
CA ILE A 529 14.87 -34.71 10.09
C ILE A 529 13.83 -34.06 9.18
N ALA A 530 12.56 -34.40 9.31
CA ALA A 530 11.53 -34.02 8.35
C ALA A 530 11.43 -32.50 8.10
N ASN A 531 11.88 -31.68 9.08
CA ASN A 531 11.83 -30.22 9.02
C ASN A 531 13.20 -29.56 9.19
N ASP A 532 14.29 -30.30 9.09
CA ASP A 532 15.63 -29.74 9.21
C ASP A 532 16.13 -29.27 7.85
N SER A 533 16.49 -28.00 7.75
CA SER A 533 16.99 -27.39 6.52
C SER A 533 18.26 -28.06 5.98
N SER A 534 19.12 -28.54 6.86
CA SER A 534 20.35 -29.26 6.46
C SER A 534 20.02 -30.60 5.80
N TYR A 535 19.00 -31.31 6.28
CA TYR A 535 18.53 -32.54 5.65
C TYR A 535 17.85 -32.28 4.30
N VAL A 536 17.03 -31.24 4.20
CA VAL A 536 16.39 -30.90 2.92
C VAL A 536 17.43 -30.60 1.85
N ARG A 537 18.46 -29.81 2.17
CA ARG A 537 19.58 -29.54 1.25
C ARG A 537 20.33 -30.79 0.86
N PHE A 538 20.60 -31.64 1.85
CA PHE A 538 21.24 -32.93 1.58
C PHE A 538 20.40 -33.83 0.67
N ALA A 539 19.08 -33.95 0.96
CA ALA A 539 18.17 -34.76 0.16
C ALA A 539 18.01 -34.21 -1.28
N ASP A 540 17.99 -32.90 -1.45
CA ASP A 540 17.99 -32.28 -2.77
C ASP A 540 19.31 -32.56 -3.53
N ASP A 541 20.44 -32.45 -2.88
CA ASP A 541 21.73 -32.74 -3.47
C ASP A 541 21.83 -34.24 -3.86
N VAL A 542 21.29 -35.16 -3.06
CA VAL A 542 21.20 -36.58 -3.40
C VAL A 542 20.35 -36.79 -4.66
N VAL A 543 19.21 -36.19 -4.75
CA VAL A 543 18.29 -36.36 -5.90
C VAL A 543 18.81 -35.73 -7.18
N LEU A 544 19.53 -34.63 -7.07
CA LEU A 544 20.02 -33.89 -8.23
C LEU A 544 21.43 -34.30 -8.66
N ASN A 545 22.31 -34.67 -7.72
CA ASN A 545 23.72 -34.83 -7.96
C ASN A 545 24.29 -36.12 -7.41
N LEU A 546 24.24 -36.32 -6.08
CA LEU A 546 24.99 -37.39 -5.42
C LEU A 546 24.46 -38.78 -5.77
N GLY A 547 23.15 -38.95 -5.97
CA GLY A 547 22.51 -40.18 -6.34
C GLY A 547 22.37 -40.42 -7.85
N VAL A 548 23.00 -39.58 -8.69
CA VAL A 548 22.92 -39.63 -10.15
C VAL A 548 24.15 -40.36 -10.68
N ALA A 549 23.98 -41.17 -11.72
CA ALA A 549 25.09 -41.73 -12.51
C ALA A 549 25.39 -40.81 -13.71
N TYR A 550 26.61 -40.78 -14.16
CA TYR A 550 27.08 -39.85 -15.20
C TYR A 550 27.72 -40.59 -16.37
N SER A 551 27.48 -40.13 -17.58
CA SER A 551 28.22 -40.58 -18.77
C SER A 551 28.76 -39.39 -19.54
N LEU A 552 30.03 -39.43 -19.89
CA LEU A 552 30.72 -38.45 -20.73
C LEU A 552 30.57 -38.75 -22.23
N ASN A 553 29.89 -39.83 -22.58
CA ASN A 553 29.61 -40.20 -23.97
C ASN A 553 28.28 -39.58 -24.42
N PRO A 554 28.24 -38.54 -25.27
CA PRO A 554 27.02 -37.95 -25.77
C PRO A 554 26.17 -38.92 -26.58
N ASN A 555 26.79 -39.93 -27.18
CA ASN A 555 26.11 -40.96 -27.95
C ASN A 555 25.86 -42.22 -27.13
N TYR A 556 25.86 -42.11 -25.77
CA TYR A 556 25.74 -43.27 -24.88
C TYR A 556 24.56 -44.18 -25.24
N ILE A 557 23.40 -43.59 -25.47
CA ILE A 557 22.17 -44.33 -25.83
C ILE A 557 22.31 -45.03 -27.19
N ASP A 558 23.08 -44.45 -28.10
CA ASP A 558 23.34 -45.05 -29.44
C ASP A 558 24.42 -46.14 -29.39
N SER A 559 25.22 -46.17 -28.32
CA SER A 559 26.23 -47.20 -28.11
C SER A 559 25.67 -48.51 -27.53
N PHE A 560 24.35 -48.58 -27.23
CA PHE A 560 23.74 -49.80 -26.68
C PHE A 560 23.83 -50.94 -27.68
N THR A 561 24.29 -52.06 -27.18
CA THR A 561 24.25 -53.35 -27.86
C THR A 561 23.30 -54.28 -27.12
N LEU A 562 22.62 -55.15 -27.87
CA LEU A 562 21.82 -56.21 -27.26
C LEU A 562 22.73 -57.36 -26.88
N GLU A 563 22.74 -57.74 -25.62
CA GLU A 563 23.37 -58.99 -25.22
C GLU A 563 22.71 -60.22 -25.88
N GLU A 564 23.46 -61.21 -26.24
CA GLU A 564 22.98 -62.43 -26.89
C GLU A 564 21.85 -63.14 -26.15
N THR A 565 21.65 -62.87 -24.88
CA THR A 565 20.62 -63.49 -24.05
C THR A 565 19.44 -62.59 -23.73
N SER A 566 19.39 -61.38 -24.25
CA SER A 566 18.37 -60.40 -23.81
C SER A 566 17.03 -60.61 -24.50
N VAL A 567 16.00 -60.92 -23.70
CA VAL A 567 14.60 -60.91 -24.11
C VAL A 567 14.02 -59.58 -23.76
N VAL A 568 13.69 -58.77 -24.78
CA VAL A 568 13.07 -57.45 -24.59
C VAL A 568 11.60 -57.62 -24.30
N ARG A 569 11.10 -57.11 -23.17
CA ARG A 569 9.65 -57.03 -22.89
C ARG A 569 9.13 -55.77 -23.52
N CYS A 570 8.19 -55.89 -24.42
CA CYS A 570 7.52 -54.79 -25.10
C CYS A 570 6.10 -54.63 -24.56
N ASN A 571 6.00 -54.40 -23.25
CA ASN A 571 4.67 -54.18 -22.63
C ASN A 571 4.10 -52.83 -23.10
N GLY A 572 2.81 -52.78 -23.35
CA GLY A 572 2.10 -51.54 -23.65
C GLY A 572 2.18 -51.08 -25.10
N LEU A 573 2.79 -51.89 -26.01
CA LEU A 573 2.79 -51.58 -27.44
C LEU A 573 1.46 -51.95 -28.09
N TYR A 574 0.95 -51.08 -28.95
CA TYR A 574 -0.17 -51.31 -29.82
C TYR A 574 0.26 -51.28 -31.27
N PHE A 575 -0.39 -52.07 -32.09
CA PHE A 575 -0.11 -52.19 -33.53
C PHE A 575 -1.35 -51.72 -34.29
N ALA A 576 -1.22 -50.74 -35.14
CA ALA A 576 -2.32 -50.18 -35.93
C ALA A 576 -2.08 -50.29 -37.41
N ALA A 577 -3.12 -50.72 -38.14
CA ALA A 577 -3.14 -50.77 -39.59
C ALA A 577 -4.50 -50.21 -40.07
N GLY A 578 -4.51 -48.98 -40.59
CA GLY A 578 -5.74 -48.24 -40.86
C GLY A 578 -6.56 -48.05 -39.57
N ASP A 579 -7.85 -48.41 -39.62
CA ASP A 579 -8.74 -48.30 -38.47
C ASP A 579 -8.69 -49.49 -37.48
N LYS A 580 -7.81 -50.48 -37.75
CA LYS A 580 -7.70 -51.69 -36.93
C LYS A 580 -6.48 -51.61 -36.01
N MET A 581 -6.68 -52.06 -34.79
CA MET A 581 -5.66 -52.06 -33.76
C MET A 581 -5.56 -53.43 -33.05
N ALA A 582 -4.35 -53.87 -32.73
CA ALA A 582 -4.06 -55.05 -31.95
C ALA A 582 -3.15 -54.71 -30.76
N SER A 583 -3.46 -55.25 -29.59
CA SER A 583 -2.71 -54.99 -28.37
C SER A 583 -1.56 -55.95 -28.18
N GLY A 584 -0.35 -55.41 -27.99
CA GLY A 584 0.85 -56.19 -27.67
C GLY A 584 1.08 -56.39 -26.15
N LYS A 585 0.04 -56.30 -25.32
CA LYS A 585 0.15 -56.23 -23.83
C LYS A 585 0.92 -57.36 -23.15
N LYS A 586 1.26 -58.44 -23.84
CA LYS A 586 2.09 -59.53 -23.34
C LYS A 586 3.15 -59.95 -24.34
N LEU A 587 3.53 -59.04 -25.23
CA LEU A 587 4.45 -59.39 -26.30
C LEU A 587 5.88 -59.47 -25.77
N THR A 588 6.60 -60.46 -26.19
CA THR A 588 8.05 -60.61 -25.97
C THR A 588 8.75 -60.24 -27.27
N CYS A 589 9.66 -59.28 -27.26
CA CYS A 589 10.45 -58.88 -28.40
C CYS A 589 11.79 -59.64 -28.40
N MET A 590 12.21 -60.13 -29.54
CA MET A 590 13.49 -60.87 -29.67
C MET A 590 14.22 -60.40 -30.92
N SER A 591 15.54 -60.25 -30.80
CA SER A 591 16.34 -60.05 -32.00
C SER A 591 16.47 -61.37 -32.76
N THR A 592 16.77 -61.30 -34.04
CA THR A 592 17.03 -62.48 -34.89
C THR A 592 18.20 -63.32 -34.37
N ILE A 593 19.15 -62.75 -33.65
CA ILE A 593 20.27 -63.43 -32.99
C ILE A 593 19.80 -64.53 -32.06
N LEU A 594 18.75 -64.30 -31.27
CA LEU A 594 18.21 -65.21 -30.28
C LEU A 594 17.33 -66.33 -30.84
N THR A 595 16.89 -66.16 -32.08
CA THR A 595 15.98 -67.11 -32.71
C THR A 595 16.67 -68.16 -33.56
N GLY A 596 18.03 -68.07 -33.71
CA GLY A 596 18.79 -68.89 -34.61
C GLY A 596 18.48 -68.63 -36.11
N LEU A 597 17.76 -67.57 -36.42
CA LEU A 597 17.49 -67.06 -37.77
C LEU A 597 18.69 -66.27 -38.26
N LYS A 598 18.96 -66.38 -39.57
CA LYS A 598 20.02 -65.53 -40.14
C LYS A 598 19.60 -64.04 -40.09
N THR A 599 20.50 -63.22 -39.64
CA THR A 599 20.31 -61.77 -39.60
C THR A 599 19.95 -61.09 -40.91
N THR A 600 20.22 -61.78 -42.02
CA THR A 600 19.86 -61.35 -43.39
C THR A 600 18.42 -61.47 -43.73
N ASP A 601 17.56 -61.96 -42.83
CA ASP A 601 16.18 -62.28 -43.19
C ASP A 601 15.22 -61.06 -42.93
N PHE A 602 15.68 -60.07 -42.24
CA PHE A 602 14.91 -58.82 -41.97
C PHE A 602 15.79 -57.60 -42.25
N ALA A 603 15.26 -56.72 -43.08
CA ALA A 603 15.84 -55.38 -43.22
C ALA A 603 15.52 -54.50 -42.01
N ASP A 604 16.18 -53.35 -41.93
CA ASP A 604 15.83 -52.36 -40.93
C ASP A 604 14.35 -51.92 -41.06
N ASN A 605 13.68 -51.78 -39.91
CA ASN A 605 12.23 -51.55 -39.81
C ASN A 605 11.32 -52.69 -40.35
N GLU A 606 11.86 -53.88 -40.66
CA GLU A 606 11.05 -55.08 -40.92
C GLU A 606 10.87 -55.86 -39.63
N ILE A 607 9.61 -56.31 -39.39
CA ILE A 607 9.22 -57.08 -38.21
C ILE A 607 8.36 -58.27 -38.55
N ALA A 608 8.43 -59.27 -37.71
CA ALA A 608 7.45 -60.36 -37.67
C ALA A 608 6.62 -60.22 -36.38
N ILE A 609 5.30 -60.38 -36.47
CA ILE A 609 4.39 -60.29 -35.35
C ILE A 609 3.59 -61.59 -35.14
N PRO A 610 2.97 -61.80 -33.95
CA PRO A 610 2.11 -62.95 -33.75
C PRO A 610 0.98 -63.03 -34.81
N TYR A 611 0.74 -64.25 -35.29
CA TYR A 611 -0.25 -64.53 -36.33
C TYR A 611 -1.65 -64.05 -35.94
N GLU A 612 -2.02 -64.15 -34.64
CA GLU A 612 -3.30 -63.64 -34.15
C GLU A 612 -3.45 -62.14 -34.31
N MET A 613 -2.39 -61.41 -34.01
CA MET A 613 -2.33 -59.96 -34.23
C MET A 613 -2.43 -59.61 -35.70
N TYR A 614 -1.67 -60.31 -36.51
CA TYR A 614 -1.69 -60.11 -37.96
C TYR A 614 -3.08 -60.36 -38.57
N ASN A 615 -3.74 -61.46 -38.15
CA ASN A 615 -5.11 -61.77 -38.55
C ASN A 615 -6.10 -60.67 -38.12
N THR A 616 -5.93 -60.13 -36.89
CA THR A 616 -6.76 -59.07 -36.39
C THR A 616 -6.61 -57.78 -37.24
N LEU A 617 -5.38 -57.42 -37.58
CA LEU A 617 -5.08 -56.22 -38.35
C LEU A 617 -5.53 -56.29 -39.80
N TYR A 618 -5.32 -57.44 -40.45
CA TYR A 618 -5.49 -57.54 -41.90
C TYR A 618 -6.65 -58.45 -42.35
N GLY A 619 -7.35 -59.08 -41.37
CA GLY A 619 -8.51 -59.94 -41.67
C GLY A 619 -8.14 -61.25 -42.34
N THR A 620 -6.93 -61.76 -42.07
CA THR A 620 -6.42 -63.01 -42.60
C THR A 620 -6.71 -64.23 -41.70
N SER A 621 -6.33 -65.43 -42.09
CA SER A 621 -6.58 -66.69 -41.38
C SER A 621 -5.33 -67.54 -41.17
N TYR A 622 -4.18 -66.89 -40.90
CA TYR A 622 -2.95 -67.64 -40.60
C TYR A 622 -3.12 -68.45 -39.35
N THR A 623 -2.51 -69.60 -39.25
CA THR A 623 -2.59 -70.55 -38.14
C THR A 623 -1.28 -70.65 -37.37
N SER A 624 -1.31 -71.28 -36.20
CA SER A 624 -0.11 -71.57 -35.45
C SER A 624 0.91 -72.42 -36.21
N ALA A 625 0.46 -73.25 -37.15
CA ALA A 625 1.36 -74.01 -38.05
C ALA A 625 2.14 -73.15 -39.05
N ASP A 626 1.49 -72.07 -39.50
CA ASP A 626 2.16 -71.11 -40.41
C ASP A 626 3.14 -70.23 -39.58
N ALA A 627 2.77 -69.86 -38.42
CA ALA A 627 3.62 -69.15 -37.49
C ALA A 627 4.87 -69.88 -37.00
N ASN A 628 4.75 -71.17 -36.75
CA ASN A 628 5.87 -72.06 -36.37
C ASN A 628 6.91 -72.16 -37.46
N LYS A 629 6.54 -71.95 -38.69
CA LYS A 629 7.45 -71.94 -39.87
C LYS A 629 7.98 -70.57 -40.17
N MET A 630 7.52 -69.52 -39.45
CA MET A 630 7.75 -68.12 -39.73
C MET A 630 7.46 -67.77 -41.18
N ASN A 631 6.31 -68.18 -41.66
CA ASN A 631 5.90 -67.96 -43.05
C ASN A 631 5.94 -66.46 -43.36
N ARG A 632 6.59 -66.16 -44.48
CA ARG A 632 6.58 -64.79 -44.99
C ARG A 632 5.19 -64.44 -45.46
N VAL A 633 4.83 -63.21 -45.15
CA VAL A 633 3.57 -62.63 -45.59
C VAL A 633 3.85 -61.48 -46.58
N GLU A 634 2.84 -61.03 -47.28
CA GLU A 634 2.92 -59.80 -48.08
C GLU A 634 3.31 -58.64 -47.20
N LYS A 635 4.27 -57.84 -47.68
CA LYS A 635 4.72 -56.67 -46.91
C LYS A 635 3.58 -55.71 -46.62
N GLN A 636 3.29 -55.56 -45.37
CA GLN A 636 2.23 -54.68 -44.86
C GLN A 636 2.80 -53.61 -43.91
N ALA A 637 2.42 -52.35 -44.14
CA ALA A 637 2.80 -51.27 -43.24
C ALA A 637 2.01 -51.37 -41.93
N VAL A 638 2.66 -51.18 -40.80
CA VAL A 638 2.04 -51.17 -39.48
C VAL A 638 2.65 -50.04 -38.66
N LYS A 639 1.81 -49.35 -37.91
CA LYS A 639 2.26 -48.40 -36.93
C LYS A 639 2.35 -49.09 -35.56
N VAL A 640 3.49 -48.96 -34.92
CA VAL A 640 3.68 -49.39 -33.55
C VAL A 640 3.52 -48.15 -32.67
N ILE A 641 2.48 -48.19 -31.85
CA ILE A 641 2.06 -47.05 -31.02
C ILE A 641 2.13 -47.43 -29.56
N ARG A 642 2.58 -46.48 -28.75
CA ARG A 642 2.46 -46.56 -27.31
C ARG A 642 1.55 -45.40 -26.82
N TYR A 643 0.70 -45.72 -25.91
CA TYR A 643 -0.21 -44.73 -25.26
C TYR A 643 0.21 -44.50 -23.80
N VAL A 644 -0.16 -43.32 -23.28
CA VAL A 644 -0.03 -43.02 -21.87
C VAL A 644 -0.79 -44.06 -21.04
N ASP A 645 -0.15 -44.55 -19.98
CA ASP A 645 -0.69 -45.61 -19.08
C ASP A 645 -1.11 -46.90 -19.81
N ASP A 646 -0.55 -47.12 -20.99
CA ASP A 646 -0.89 -48.27 -21.84
C ASP A 646 -2.38 -48.35 -22.20
N ASP A 647 -3.10 -47.24 -22.21
CA ASP A 647 -4.54 -47.13 -22.57
C ASP A 647 -4.72 -46.37 -23.89
N PRO A 648 -5.28 -47.01 -24.96
CA PRO A 648 -5.54 -46.38 -26.25
C PRO A 648 -6.54 -45.18 -26.22
N LYS A 649 -7.14 -44.90 -25.07
CA LYS A 649 -7.98 -43.71 -24.89
C LYS A 649 -7.19 -42.47 -24.51
N ASN A 650 -5.96 -42.67 -24.08
CA ASN A 650 -5.05 -41.63 -23.70
C ASN A 650 -4.23 -41.15 -24.90
N GLU A 651 -3.45 -40.12 -24.72
CA GLU A 651 -2.60 -39.55 -25.76
C GLU A 651 -1.52 -40.52 -26.24
N ILE A 652 -1.11 -40.39 -27.52
CA ILE A 652 -0.05 -41.20 -28.11
C ILE A 652 1.30 -40.75 -27.54
N VAL A 653 2.02 -41.73 -27.04
CA VAL A 653 3.36 -41.61 -26.54
C VAL A 653 4.35 -41.49 -27.69
N TYR A 654 4.32 -42.43 -28.57
CA TYR A 654 5.06 -42.44 -29.82
C TYR A 654 4.40 -43.34 -30.85
N GLU A 655 4.73 -43.04 -32.10
CA GLU A 655 4.28 -43.78 -33.22
C GLU A 655 5.47 -44.06 -34.14
N LEU A 656 5.68 -45.30 -34.46
CA LEU A 656 6.76 -45.73 -35.37
C LEU A 656 6.19 -46.57 -36.49
N ASP A 657 6.66 -46.28 -37.70
CA ASP A 657 6.33 -47.06 -38.90
C ASP A 657 7.27 -48.27 -39.06
N PHE A 658 6.67 -49.44 -39.17
CA PHE A 658 7.34 -50.70 -39.47
C PHE A 658 6.65 -51.39 -40.64
N THR A 659 7.40 -52.38 -41.18
CA THR A 659 6.84 -53.24 -42.24
C THR A 659 6.79 -54.66 -41.69
N ILE A 660 5.62 -55.27 -41.69
CA ILE A 660 5.46 -56.71 -41.37
C ILE A 660 5.82 -57.55 -42.56
N THR A 661 6.72 -58.50 -42.35
CA THR A 661 7.20 -59.38 -43.43
C THR A 661 7.03 -60.87 -43.13
N ALA A 662 6.72 -61.24 -41.87
CA ALA A 662 6.47 -62.61 -41.46
C ALA A 662 5.53 -62.69 -40.25
N VAL A 663 4.99 -63.83 -39.95
CA VAL A 663 4.19 -64.13 -38.73
C VAL A 663 4.91 -65.08 -37.81
N THR A 664 4.72 -64.84 -36.51
CA THR A 664 5.26 -65.64 -35.41
C THR A 664 4.14 -66.23 -34.55
N THR A 665 4.48 -67.07 -33.56
CA THR A 665 3.49 -67.62 -32.62
C THR A 665 3.10 -66.64 -31.54
N THR A 666 4.10 -66.08 -30.81
CA THR A 666 3.83 -65.23 -29.61
C THR A 666 4.81 -64.07 -29.46
N ARG A 667 5.73 -63.88 -30.43
CA ARG A 667 6.86 -62.98 -30.27
C ARG A 667 6.89 -61.89 -31.37
N LEU A 668 7.40 -60.74 -31.02
CA LEU A 668 7.84 -59.75 -32.01
C LEU A 668 9.30 -60.08 -32.37
N VAL A 669 9.62 -60.21 -33.64
CA VAL A 669 10.96 -60.51 -34.10
C VAL A 669 11.35 -59.46 -35.15
N GLY A 670 12.56 -58.96 -35.07
CA GLY A 670 13.19 -58.06 -36.02
C GLY A 670 14.71 -58.20 -36.00
N ASN A 671 15.38 -57.49 -36.88
CA ASN A 671 16.84 -57.42 -36.79
C ASN A 671 17.27 -56.59 -35.53
N GLU A 672 18.55 -56.61 -35.24
CA GLU A 672 19.11 -55.94 -34.07
C GLU A 672 18.80 -54.46 -34.06
N ASN A 673 19.02 -53.74 -35.17
CA ASN A 673 18.75 -52.31 -35.31
C ASN A 673 17.28 -51.96 -35.04
N THR A 674 16.35 -52.78 -35.56
CA THR A 674 14.92 -52.58 -35.36
C THR A 674 14.53 -52.78 -33.90
N MET A 675 15.07 -53.79 -33.22
CA MET A 675 14.81 -54.07 -31.82
C MET A 675 15.43 -53.00 -30.90
N LEU A 676 16.63 -52.54 -31.23
CA LEU A 676 17.28 -51.43 -30.53
C LEU A 676 16.47 -50.15 -30.69
N ARG A 677 15.95 -49.86 -31.89
CA ARG A 677 15.09 -48.69 -32.10
C ARG A 677 13.85 -48.72 -31.22
N ILE A 678 13.15 -49.82 -31.12
CA ILE A 678 12.02 -50.00 -30.23
C ILE A 678 12.42 -49.82 -28.77
N LYS A 679 13.56 -50.32 -28.40
CA LYS A 679 14.06 -50.25 -27.01
C LYS A 679 14.53 -48.87 -26.62
N LYS A 680 15.18 -48.15 -27.51
CA LYS A 680 15.57 -46.73 -27.25
C LYS A 680 14.42 -45.86 -26.88
N LEU A 681 13.20 -46.18 -27.32
CA LEU A 681 11.96 -45.45 -26.98
C LEU A 681 11.58 -45.60 -25.50
N ASP A 682 12.10 -46.56 -24.77
CA ASP A 682 11.94 -46.68 -23.32
C ASP A 682 12.91 -45.76 -22.54
N TRP A 683 13.91 -45.19 -23.25
CA TRP A 683 14.87 -44.26 -22.69
C TRP A 683 14.53 -42.83 -23.10
N TYR A 684 13.73 -42.17 -22.30
CA TYR A 684 13.37 -40.78 -22.47
C TYR A 684 13.84 -39.95 -21.28
N PRO A 685 14.20 -38.70 -21.48
CA PRO A 685 14.62 -37.84 -20.42
C PRO A 685 13.43 -37.59 -19.45
N SER A 686 13.69 -37.78 -18.17
CA SER A 686 12.73 -37.51 -17.10
C SER A 686 12.89 -36.13 -16.51
N LYS A 687 14.12 -35.58 -16.60
CA LYS A 687 14.45 -34.22 -16.14
C LYS A 687 15.37 -33.56 -17.14
N ILE A 688 15.29 -32.25 -17.18
CA ILE A 688 16.19 -31.37 -17.91
C ILE A 688 16.94 -30.54 -16.89
N TYR A 689 18.24 -30.48 -16.97
CA TYR A 689 19.13 -29.66 -16.18
C TYR A 689 19.54 -28.46 -17.02
N ILE A 690 19.29 -27.26 -16.53
CA ILE A 690 19.58 -26.00 -17.22
C ILE A 690 20.97 -25.56 -16.82
N LYS A 691 21.86 -25.32 -17.82
CA LYS A 691 23.28 -24.96 -17.63
C LYS A 691 23.47 -23.52 -17.14
N ASP A 692 22.62 -22.56 -17.56
CA ASP A 692 22.79 -21.15 -17.27
C ASP A 692 21.60 -20.63 -16.42
N ILE A 693 21.92 -20.04 -15.28
CA ILE A 693 20.94 -19.36 -14.40
C ILE A 693 20.16 -18.27 -15.13
N LYS A 694 20.71 -17.66 -16.21
CA LYS A 694 20.00 -16.66 -17.00
C LYS A 694 18.72 -17.18 -17.66
N ASP A 695 18.59 -18.48 -17.82
CA ASP A 695 17.41 -19.12 -18.39
C ASP A 695 16.33 -19.47 -17.36
N VAL A 696 16.51 -19.06 -16.09
CA VAL A 696 15.54 -19.32 -15.02
C VAL A 696 14.17 -18.74 -15.36
N ASP A 697 14.12 -17.56 -15.97
CA ASP A 697 12.87 -16.93 -16.39
C ASP A 697 12.09 -17.82 -17.39
N ASN A 698 12.80 -18.42 -18.33
CA ASN A 698 12.21 -19.35 -19.29
C ASN A 698 11.74 -20.64 -18.60
N ALA A 699 12.52 -21.12 -17.62
CA ALA A 699 12.20 -22.30 -16.83
C ALA A 699 10.92 -22.10 -16.00
N VAL A 700 10.79 -20.97 -15.29
CA VAL A 700 9.59 -20.63 -14.50
C VAL A 700 8.38 -20.49 -15.41
N ASN A 701 8.50 -19.76 -16.52
CA ASN A 701 7.40 -19.58 -17.47
C ASN A 701 6.97 -20.92 -18.12
N PHE A 702 7.90 -21.83 -18.32
CA PHE A 702 7.60 -23.16 -18.84
C PHE A 702 6.86 -24.02 -17.80
N VAL A 703 7.34 -24.04 -16.57
CA VAL A 703 6.71 -24.77 -15.46
C VAL A 703 5.30 -24.23 -15.17
N ASP A 704 5.13 -22.93 -15.12
CA ASP A 704 3.82 -22.29 -14.87
C ASP A 704 2.76 -22.59 -15.95
N LYS A 705 3.18 -22.87 -17.18
CA LYS A 705 2.29 -23.12 -18.32
C LYS A 705 2.11 -24.61 -18.66
N SER A 706 2.80 -25.49 -17.95
CA SER A 706 2.82 -26.91 -18.21
C SER A 706 2.57 -27.72 -16.93
N ASP A 707 2.42 -29.03 -17.05
CA ASP A 707 2.35 -29.94 -15.90
C ASP A 707 3.72 -30.35 -15.36
N TYR A 708 4.77 -29.60 -15.68
CA TYR A 708 6.11 -29.85 -15.18
C TYR A 708 6.32 -29.21 -13.82
N GLN A 709 7.25 -29.79 -13.04
CA GLN A 709 7.65 -29.32 -11.73
C GLN A 709 9.17 -29.20 -11.66
N PHE A 710 9.65 -28.35 -10.76
CA PHE A 710 11.07 -28.31 -10.47
C PHE A 710 11.56 -29.59 -9.81
N GLY A 711 12.81 -29.96 -10.06
CA GLY A 711 13.40 -31.22 -9.62
C GLY A 711 13.74 -31.27 -8.13
N SER A 712 14.11 -30.14 -7.53
CA SER A 712 14.41 -30.04 -6.10
C SER A 712 13.18 -29.72 -5.25
N ARG A 713 13.23 -30.05 -3.97
CA ARG A 713 12.15 -29.74 -3.02
C ARG A 713 12.06 -28.26 -2.75
N ALA A 714 13.20 -27.56 -2.62
CA ALA A 714 13.24 -26.12 -2.42
C ALA A 714 12.61 -25.37 -3.61
N GLN A 715 12.99 -25.76 -4.84
CA GLN A 715 12.44 -25.19 -6.06
C GLN A 715 10.94 -25.46 -6.23
N LYS A 716 10.45 -26.65 -5.87
CA LYS A 716 9.01 -26.97 -5.84
C LYS A 716 8.26 -26.11 -4.83
N ASN A 717 8.85 -25.77 -3.71
CA ASN A 717 8.24 -24.89 -2.71
C ASN A 717 8.09 -23.46 -3.25
N VAL A 718 9.06 -22.94 -4.00
CA VAL A 718 8.94 -21.64 -4.69
C VAL A 718 7.74 -21.66 -5.65
N GLN A 719 7.62 -22.70 -6.46
CA GLN A 719 6.50 -22.87 -7.39
C GLN A 719 5.16 -22.88 -6.65
N ARG A 720 5.02 -23.68 -5.59
CA ARG A 720 3.79 -23.75 -4.79
C ARG A 720 3.40 -22.41 -4.16
N ILE A 721 4.39 -21.66 -3.69
CA ILE A 721 4.15 -20.30 -3.15
C ILE A 721 3.69 -19.38 -4.26
N ASN A 722 4.30 -19.44 -5.45
CA ASN A 722 3.86 -18.65 -6.60
C ASN A 722 2.40 -18.97 -6.98
N GLU A 723 2.02 -20.23 -7.03
CA GLU A 723 0.65 -20.68 -7.31
C GLU A 723 -0.35 -20.13 -6.26
N LEU A 724 0.02 -20.16 -4.97
CA LEU A 724 -0.79 -19.60 -3.88
C LEU A 724 -0.96 -18.09 -4.04
N ILE A 725 0.14 -17.37 -4.28
CA ILE A 725 0.10 -15.91 -4.49
C ILE A 725 -0.76 -15.58 -5.70
N PHE A 726 -0.60 -16.29 -6.82
CA PHE A 726 -1.41 -16.11 -8.02
C PHE A 726 -2.90 -16.34 -7.76
N THR A 727 -3.23 -17.41 -7.02
CA THR A 727 -4.62 -17.73 -6.64
C THR A 727 -5.26 -16.62 -5.82
N PHE A 728 -4.53 -16.03 -4.88
CA PHE A 728 -5.03 -14.97 -4.01
C PHE A 728 -4.77 -13.55 -4.53
N ARG A 729 -4.16 -13.39 -5.67
CA ARG A 729 -3.76 -12.10 -6.23
C ARG A 729 -4.91 -11.08 -6.27
N ASN A 730 -6.09 -11.50 -6.72
CA ASN A 730 -7.25 -10.60 -6.79
C ASN A 730 -7.72 -10.15 -5.41
N LEU A 731 -7.61 -11.02 -4.39
CA LEU A 731 -7.93 -10.68 -3.01
C LEU A 731 -6.93 -9.66 -2.45
N PHE A 732 -5.64 -9.86 -2.70
CA PHE A 732 -4.60 -8.93 -2.28
C PHE A 732 -4.74 -7.56 -2.94
N LEU A 733 -5.04 -7.50 -4.24
CA LEU A 733 -5.34 -6.25 -4.95
C LEU A 733 -6.56 -5.53 -4.34
N LEU A 734 -7.61 -6.26 -3.97
CA LEU A 734 -8.77 -5.69 -3.28
C LEU A 734 -8.39 -5.12 -1.90
N LEU A 735 -7.58 -5.84 -1.13
CA LEU A 735 -7.08 -5.38 0.17
C LEU A 735 -6.19 -4.15 0.03
N GLU A 736 -5.32 -4.11 -0.98
CA GLU A 736 -4.45 -2.99 -1.30
C GLU A 736 -5.27 -1.72 -1.58
N VAL A 737 -6.25 -1.80 -2.47
CA VAL A 737 -7.17 -0.68 -2.75
C VAL A 737 -7.93 -0.26 -1.49
N THR A 738 -8.37 -1.22 -0.68
CA THR A 738 -9.13 -0.94 0.56
C THR A 738 -8.29 -0.18 1.57
N THR A 739 -7.02 -0.55 1.75
CA THR A 739 -6.11 0.14 2.68
C THR A 739 -5.78 1.56 2.23
N ILE A 740 -5.63 1.80 0.92
CA ILE A 740 -5.48 3.15 0.34
C ILE A 740 -6.73 4.00 0.64
N VAL A 741 -7.92 3.47 0.35
CA VAL A 741 -9.19 4.16 0.58
C VAL A 741 -9.38 4.48 2.06
N MET A 742 -9.09 3.55 2.95
CA MET A 742 -9.18 3.76 4.39
C MET A 742 -8.19 4.81 4.89
N THR A 743 -6.96 4.82 4.38
CA THR A 743 -5.97 5.85 4.69
C THR A 743 -6.46 7.23 4.26
N ALA A 744 -6.98 7.36 3.03
CA ALA A 744 -7.58 8.61 2.55
C ALA A 744 -8.76 9.05 3.42
N PHE A 745 -9.63 8.12 3.81
CA PHE A 745 -10.77 8.37 4.67
C PHE A 745 -10.34 8.91 6.05
N PHE A 746 -9.33 8.32 6.69
CA PHE A 746 -8.82 8.84 7.98
C PHE A 746 -8.24 10.24 7.84
N LEU A 747 -7.53 10.55 6.76
CA LEU A 747 -7.00 11.89 6.49
C LEU A 747 -8.11 12.91 6.27
N ILE A 748 -9.16 12.54 5.52
CA ILE A 748 -10.34 13.40 5.31
C ILE A 748 -11.05 13.65 6.65
N LEU A 749 -11.30 12.60 7.44
CA LEU A 749 -11.93 12.72 8.76
C LEU A 749 -11.10 13.61 9.69
N PHE A 750 -9.78 13.51 9.65
CA PHE A 750 -8.91 14.41 10.40
C PHE A 750 -9.11 15.87 9.98
N GLY A 751 -9.12 16.14 8.68
CA GLY A 751 -9.36 17.50 8.15
C GLY A 751 -10.71 18.07 8.59
N LEU A 752 -11.78 17.28 8.44
CA LEU A 752 -13.14 17.67 8.84
C LEU A 752 -13.22 17.93 10.36
N ARG A 753 -12.66 17.04 11.16
CA ARG A 753 -12.66 17.18 12.62
C ARG A 753 -11.81 18.37 13.08
N SER A 754 -10.69 18.61 12.42
CA SER A 754 -9.84 19.78 12.67
C SER A 754 -10.57 21.08 12.36
N ILE A 755 -11.31 21.17 11.27
CA ILE A 755 -12.14 22.33 10.92
C ILE A 755 -13.25 22.51 11.95
N LYS A 756 -13.99 21.45 12.29
CA LYS A 756 -15.08 21.53 13.28
C LYS A 756 -14.58 22.01 14.63
N GLN A 757 -13.43 21.57 15.08
CA GLN A 757 -12.86 21.97 16.37
C GLN A 757 -12.37 23.42 16.40
N ASN A 758 -11.97 23.98 15.26
CA ASN A 758 -11.52 25.35 15.15
C ASN A 758 -12.58 26.25 14.47
N SER A 759 -13.83 25.77 14.35
CA SER A 759 -14.88 26.47 13.63
C SER A 759 -15.12 27.87 14.16
N TYR A 760 -15.11 28.03 15.48
CA TYR A 760 -15.25 29.34 16.12
C TYR A 760 -14.16 30.32 15.69
N GLN A 761 -12.90 29.94 15.82
CA GLN A 761 -11.76 30.78 15.40
C GLN A 761 -11.79 31.09 13.90
N ILE A 762 -12.21 30.12 13.09
CA ILE A 762 -12.44 30.31 11.65
C ILE A 762 -13.51 31.37 11.41
N GLY A 763 -14.62 31.28 12.16
CA GLY A 763 -15.70 32.25 12.09
C GLY A 763 -15.24 33.67 12.43
N VAL A 764 -14.50 33.82 13.52
CA VAL A 764 -13.87 35.07 13.95
C VAL A 764 -12.94 35.64 12.88
N ILE A 765 -12.00 34.80 12.35
CA ILE A 765 -11.07 35.26 11.31
C ILE A 765 -11.82 35.75 10.06
N LYS A 766 -12.86 35.03 9.63
CA LYS A 766 -13.70 35.44 8.49
C LYS A 766 -14.50 36.71 8.77
N ALA A 767 -15.06 36.86 9.97
CA ALA A 767 -15.81 38.05 10.35
C ALA A 767 -14.93 39.29 10.36
N LEU A 768 -13.69 39.15 10.78
CA LEU A 768 -12.69 40.22 10.77
C LEU A 768 -12.10 40.53 9.39
N GLY A 769 -12.52 39.80 8.34
CA GLY A 769 -12.11 40.04 6.97
C GLY A 769 -11.03 39.09 6.43
N GLY A 770 -10.76 37.96 7.12
CA GLY A 770 -9.90 36.90 6.62
C GLY A 770 -10.53 36.19 5.43
N ARG A 771 -9.74 36.00 4.33
CA ARG A 771 -10.22 35.35 3.12
C ARG A 771 -10.42 33.86 3.33
N ASN A 772 -11.41 33.30 2.65
CA ASN A 772 -11.63 31.85 2.62
C ASN A 772 -10.38 31.11 2.17
N VAL A 773 -9.66 31.60 1.16
CA VAL A 773 -8.44 30.98 0.62
C VAL A 773 -7.31 30.92 1.65
N ASP A 774 -7.14 31.98 2.46
CA ASP A 774 -6.06 32.01 3.47
C ASP A 774 -6.34 31.05 4.62
N VAL A 775 -7.59 30.94 5.02
CA VAL A 775 -8.03 29.94 6.02
C VAL A 775 -7.91 28.52 5.46
N GLN A 776 -8.30 28.28 4.20
CA GLN A 776 -8.14 27.00 3.53
C GLN A 776 -6.67 26.54 3.50
N LYS A 777 -5.75 27.44 3.15
CA LYS A 777 -4.31 27.15 3.13
C LYS A 777 -3.81 26.61 4.47
N ILE A 778 -4.26 27.15 5.59
CA ILE A 778 -3.85 26.70 6.93
C ILE A 778 -4.21 25.22 7.13
N PHE A 779 -5.43 24.81 6.77
CA PHE A 779 -5.90 23.43 6.96
C PHE A 779 -5.32 22.46 5.94
N VAL A 780 -5.12 22.89 4.69
CA VAL A 780 -4.44 22.09 3.66
C VAL A 780 -3.00 21.82 4.09
N ILE A 781 -2.25 22.84 4.49
CA ILE A 781 -0.88 22.68 4.97
C ILE A 781 -0.84 21.76 6.19
N LYS A 782 -1.79 21.89 7.12
CA LYS A 782 -1.86 21.03 8.32
C LYS A 782 -2.03 19.55 7.96
N THR A 783 -2.98 19.22 7.09
CA THR A 783 -3.24 17.83 6.65
C THR A 783 -2.08 17.30 5.84
N PHE A 784 -1.50 18.12 4.98
CA PHE A 784 -0.36 17.76 4.14
C PHE A 784 0.89 17.44 4.97
N ILE A 785 1.22 18.25 5.97
CA ILE A 785 2.36 17.99 6.88
C ILE A 785 2.17 16.69 7.66
N ILE A 786 0.95 16.42 8.13
CA ILE A 786 0.64 15.15 8.80
C ILE A 786 0.86 13.98 7.84
N GLY A 787 0.43 14.12 6.58
CA GLY A 787 0.69 13.12 5.55
C GLY A 787 2.18 12.88 5.30
N ILE A 788 2.99 13.93 5.26
CA ILE A 788 4.46 13.81 5.16
C ILE A 788 5.04 13.07 6.37
N ILE A 789 4.58 13.41 7.59
CA ILE A 789 5.04 12.72 8.81
C ILE A 789 4.69 11.22 8.74
N ILE A 790 3.47 10.87 8.31
CA ILE A 790 3.06 9.50 8.14
C ILE A 790 3.92 8.81 7.07
N ALA A 791 4.15 9.46 5.92
CA ALA A 791 4.99 8.92 4.85
C ALA A 791 6.41 8.62 5.35
N ILE A 792 7.05 9.54 6.06
CA ILE A 792 8.40 9.35 6.60
C ILE A 792 8.44 8.19 7.61
N ILE A 793 7.51 8.16 8.55
CA ILE A 793 7.45 7.11 9.57
C ILE A 793 7.15 5.76 8.92
N SER A 794 6.18 5.68 8.01
CA SER A 794 5.82 4.44 7.31
C SER A 794 6.98 3.92 6.46
N THR A 795 7.64 4.78 5.69
CA THR A 795 8.81 4.42 4.87
C THR A 795 9.97 3.92 5.74
N ALA A 796 10.26 4.60 6.85
CA ALA A 796 11.34 4.20 7.76
C ALA A 796 11.05 2.87 8.47
N THR A 797 9.79 2.55 8.73
CA THR A 797 9.39 1.34 9.47
C THR A 797 8.96 0.20 8.56
N SER A 798 8.69 0.45 7.27
CA SER A 798 8.29 -0.59 6.31
C SER A 798 9.34 -1.71 6.22
N VAL A 799 10.62 -1.38 6.24
CA VAL A 799 11.73 -2.35 6.26
C VAL A 799 11.57 -3.32 7.43
N PHE A 800 11.33 -2.79 8.62
CA PHE A 800 11.14 -3.61 9.82
C PHE A 800 9.87 -4.47 9.73
N PHE A 801 8.76 -3.89 9.28
CA PHE A 801 7.49 -4.61 9.15
C PHE A 801 7.54 -5.68 8.07
N ILE A 802 8.18 -5.42 6.94
CA ILE A 802 8.37 -6.39 5.85
C ILE A 802 9.20 -7.56 6.37
N SER A 803 10.35 -7.32 7.00
CA SER A 803 11.18 -8.38 7.57
C SER A 803 10.49 -9.16 8.70
N ALA A 804 9.70 -8.50 9.53
CA ALA A 804 8.93 -9.18 10.58
C ALA A 804 7.78 -9.99 10.00
N ALA A 805 7.09 -9.47 8.97
CA ALA A 805 6.01 -10.17 8.27
C ALA A 805 6.53 -11.40 7.53
N ASP A 806 7.70 -11.31 6.89
CA ASP A 806 8.35 -12.43 6.22
C ASP A 806 8.60 -13.57 7.20
N LYS A 807 9.21 -13.31 8.35
CA LYS A 807 9.46 -14.33 9.38
C LYS A 807 8.18 -14.98 9.90
N VAL A 808 7.12 -14.20 10.14
CA VAL A 808 5.83 -14.73 10.59
C VAL A 808 5.17 -15.55 9.49
N LEU A 809 5.26 -15.11 8.25
CA LEU A 809 4.69 -15.81 7.10
C LEU A 809 5.43 -17.14 6.87
N ILE A 810 6.77 -17.12 6.86
CA ILE A 810 7.58 -18.35 6.74
C ILE A 810 7.18 -19.36 7.81
N ALA A 811 7.17 -18.96 9.09
CA ALA A 811 6.76 -19.85 10.18
C ALA A 811 5.31 -20.36 10.03
N SER A 812 4.41 -19.55 9.45
CA SER A 812 3.02 -19.95 9.20
C SER A 812 2.93 -20.93 8.03
N ILE A 813 3.66 -20.70 6.96
CA ILE A 813 3.75 -21.58 5.78
C ILE A 813 4.30 -22.94 6.19
N GLU A 814 5.38 -22.95 6.96
CA GLU A 814 6.00 -24.17 7.48
C GLU A 814 5.04 -24.97 8.36
N THR A 815 4.32 -24.27 9.26
CA THR A 815 3.42 -24.94 10.21
C THR A 815 2.14 -25.46 9.56
N VAL A 816 1.52 -24.66 8.68
CA VAL A 816 0.18 -24.94 8.13
C VAL A 816 0.27 -25.78 6.86
N LEU A 817 1.24 -25.48 5.98
CA LEU A 817 1.36 -26.12 4.68
C LEU A 817 2.42 -27.22 4.67
N SER A 818 3.18 -27.37 5.76
CA SER A 818 4.32 -28.30 5.86
C SER A 818 5.34 -28.10 4.71
N LEU A 819 5.49 -26.85 4.25
CA LEU A 819 6.46 -26.45 3.24
C LEU A 819 7.67 -25.85 3.94
N ASN A 820 8.84 -26.40 3.71
CA ASN A 820 10.09 -25.79 4.17
C ASN A 820 10.45 -24.65 3.19
N VAL A 821 10.57 -23.44 3.68
CA VAL A 821 10.90 -22.21 2.93
C VAL A 821 12.29 -21.68 3.32
N ASP A 822 13.12 -22.49 3.93
CA ASP A 822 14.50 -22.10 4.21
C ASP A 822 15.27 -21.83 2.90
N GLY A 823 15.90 -20.69 2.83
CA GLY A 823 16.78 -20.31 1.74
C GLY A 823 16.32 -19.20 0.83
N PHE A 824 15.06 -18.72 0.95
CA PHE A 824 14.60 -17.56 0.19
C PHE A 824 13.56 -16.71 0.94
N GLU A 825 13.49 -15.43 0.61
CA GLU A 825 12.52 -14.50 1.19
C GLU A 825 11.20 -14.53 0.40
N VAL A 826 10.06 -14.72 1.10
CA VAL A 826 8.72 -14.69 0.49
C VAL A 826 8.23 -13.25 0.37
N ILE A 827 8.52 -12.41 1.38
CA ILE A 827 8.21 -10.99 1.36
C ILE A 827 9.51 -10.20 1.33
N ARG A 828 9.88 -9.73 0.15
CA ARG A 828 11.16 -9.09 -0.07
C ARG A 828 11.10 -7.58 0.08
N PHE A 829 12.17 -7.00 0.62
CA PHE A 829 12.38 -5.57 0.64
C PHE A 829 12.79 -5.06 -0.75
N ILE A 830 11.85 -4.38 -1.43
CA ILE A 830 12.10 -3.77 -2.74
C ILE A 830 12.17 -2.24 -2.58
N PRO A 831 13.36 -1.61 -2.63
CA PRO A 831 13.53 -0.17 -2.39
C PRO A 831 12.67 0.72 -3.30
N ARG A 832 12.46 0.32 -4.55
CA ARG A 832 11.65 1.07 -5.53
C ARG A 832 10.19 1.18 -5.09
N LEU A 833 9.62 0.10 -4.54
CA LEU A 833 8.24 0.09 -4.06
C LEU A 833 8.06 1.02 -2.86
N ILE A 834 9.01 1.00 -1.92
CA ILE A 834 8.95 1.84 -0.72
C ILE A 834 9.02 3.32 -1.07
N ILE A 835 9.84 3.70 -2.05
CA ILE A 835 9.89 5.08 -2.57
C ILE A 835 8.55 5.44 -3.23
N PHE A 836 8.01 4.55 -4.04
CA PHE A 836 6.70 4.73 -4.67
C PHE A 836 5.60 4.90 -3.63
N ASP A 837 5.58 4.10 -2.58
CA ASP A 837 4.65 4.17 -1.46
C ASP A 837 4.73 5.53 -0.75
N GLY A 838 5.93 6.00 -0.48
CA GLY A 838 6.15 7.33 0.10
C GLY A 838 5.56 8.45 -0.77
N ILE A 839 5.79 8.41 -2.07
CA ILE A 839 5.23 9.37 -3.02
C ILE A 839 3.71 9.27 -3.08
N LEU A 840 3.17 8.06 -3.16
CA LEU A 840 1.72 7.80 -3.17
C LEU A 840 1.05 8.37 -1.91
N MET A 841 1.65 8.17 -0.74
CA MET A 841 1.14 8.70 0.53
C MET A 841 1.12 10.24 0.55
N ILE A 842 2.16 10.88 0.03
CA ILE A 842 2.23 12.34 -0.09
C ILE A 842 1.12 12.86 -1.02
N LEU A 843 0.93 12.25 -2.19
CA LEU A 843 -0.14 12.60 -3.12
C LEU A 843 -1.53 12.39 -2.50
N LEU A 844 -1.74 11.26 -1.84
CA LEU A 844 -3.00 10.93 -1.17
C LEU A 844 -3.33 11.95 -0.07
N SER A 845 -2.33 12.39 0.70
CA SER A 845 -2.52 13.39 1.75
C SER A 845 -2.91 14.75 1.17
N PHE A 846 -2.33 15.14 0.05
CA PHE A 846 -2.68 16.38 -0.63
C PHE A 846 -4.11 16.37 -1.16
N ILE A 847 -4.50 15.30 -1.86
CA ILE A 847 -5.87 15.12 -2.38
C ILE A 847 -6.88 15.10 -1.24
N SER A 848 -6.60 14.35 -0.17
CA SER A 848 -7.47 14.24 1.00
C SER A 848 -7.65 15.58 1.74
N ALA A 849 -6.65 16.46 1.68
CA ALA A 849 -6.73 17.79 2.30
C ALA A 849 -7.67 18.75 1.55
N LEU A 850 -7.86 18.57 0.24
CA LEU A 850 -8.70 19.45 -0.57
C LEU A 850 -10.19 19.34 -0.22
N ILE A 851 -10.68 18.15 0.12
CA ILE A 851 -12.10 17.91 0.41
C ILE A 851 -12.57 18.73 1.62
N PRO A 852 -11.94 18.66 2.81
CA PRO A 852 -12.30 19.52 3.94
C PRO A 852 -12.16 21.02 3.62
N ALA A 853 -11.11 21.38 2.87
CA ALA A 853 -10.89 22.78 2.52
C ALA A 853 -12.02 23.37 1.65
N ILE A 854 -12.57 22.60 0.71
CA ILE A 854 -13.72 23.01 -0.10
C ILE A 854 -14.96 23.25 0.79
N LEU A 855 -15.21 22.37 1.74
CA LEU A 855 -16.35 22.48 2.65
C LEU A 855 -16.25 23.71 3.58
N LEU A 856 -15.05 24.19 3.85
CA LEU A 856 -14.82 25.38 4.66
C LEU A 856 -15.40 26.66 4.05
N LYS A 857 -15.57 26.75 2.71
CA LYS A 857 -16.26 27.86 2.03
C LYS A 857 -17.69 28.03 2.49
N LYS A 858 -18.40 26.96 2.81
CA LYS A 858 -19.82 26.97 3.19
C LYS A 858 -20.07 27.48 4.60
N ILE A 859 -19.03 27.73 5.38
CA ILE A 859 -19.16 28.17 6.77
C ILE A 859 -19.48 29.68 6.81
N LYS A 860 -20.67 30.07 7.28
CA LYS A 860 -21.07 31.46 7.50
C LYS A 860 -20.54 31.96 8.84
N PRO A 861 -19.84 33.11 8.89
CA PRO A 861 -19.28 33.66 10.13
C PRO A 861 -20.32 33.86 11.24
N VAL A 862 -21.48 34.44 10.90
CA VAL A 862 -22.54 34.77 11.88
C VAL A 862 -23.10 33.52 12.56
N GLU A 863 -23.32 32.42 11.83
CA GLU A 863 -23.90 31.20 12.39
C GLU A 863 -22.98 30.56 13.46
N ILE A 864 -21.66 30.70 13.28
CA ILE A 864 -20.67 30.12 14.21
C ILE A 864 -20.48 31.00 15.43
N ILE A 865 -20.49 32.32 15.26
CA ILE A 865 -20.34 33.28 16.34
C ILE A 865 -21.56 33.17 17.29
N LYS A 866 -22.79 33.18 16.72
CA LYS A 866 -24.03 33.01 17.49
C LYS A 866 -24.20 31.65 18.17
N ALA A 867 -23.59 30.58 17.64
CA ALA A 867 -23.70 29.25 18.25
C ALA A 867 -22.93 29.11 19.57
N LYS A 868 -22.08 30.07 19.91
CA LYS A 868 -21.30 30.09 21.18
C LYS A 868 -21.90 31.10 22.18
N GLU A 869 -22.60 32.08 21.70
CA GLU A 869 -23.48 32.97 22.54
C GLU A 869 -24.72 32.18 23.01
#